data_a829cf4c81dd504bd039d37acc8215a8
#
_entry.id   a829cf4c81dd504bd039d37acc8215a8
#
_cell.length_a   1.000
_cell.length_b   1.000
_cell.length_c   1.000
_cell.angle_alpha   90.00
_cell.angle_beta   90.00
_cell.angle_gamma   90.00
#
_symmetry.space_group_name_H-M   'P 1'
#
loop_
_entity.id
_entity.type
_entity.pdbx_description
1 polymer ?
#
loop_
_entity_poly.entity_id
_entity_poly.type
_entity_poly.pdbx_seq_one_letter_code
_entity_poly.pdbx_strand_id
1 'polypeptide(L)'
;MINLNSKENIKNMKKIYSFLISFLLAILALTPLVTKSGENLDTIYADGENQITVSSVSELRDIATKVNSGEDTYSGKTILLTKDLLDVGTWTPIGQKGVPFKGVFDGQGHTISGISVTDGQTYQGLFGYASGATIKNVCVKDFTSTNLYNADGVYVGSILGAGIQNTTIESCEVDSSASTDAAYEIVCNSAVGGVVGYLDGGRVTNTSSFMNVYATYNLRNEYTIKIGGFAGRAENSIFVKASSFGGVKIEYSGEEAPTLDSKFYVGGFAGEISGDSTQMFDGVVGGTISAINNYPDTQTMVVGSVAGALIDAPTTGKMTSIAYTQTRDAFGQNNSGYLTANNYIMQVSEGLISAQAFYQSDSYTYEMNGAQYTFVWSQGTNKWDFDSVWVMANDKLRLQIFQFFDLSLADFLDNDGLLERTSAAPTPADPSRKPYAYNETVNMSVKFKNSENNKYYDISDILLNGQSLNLSEFIETTSPDYGTVKTSKTGEITFYKDGDTFHLDVKATNSTEGKYSFRLKAIEYKVYIMSDENGAVRYSGSSTLAQVLTRDMSASSNQISIEAVSNKKYKFNGWSIYYEDSTAGDKEYDQKLWKKQSISLPATNPLAIKFANGAYNQNFLLMANFAFDPCTFSFAFDSSMIAKITVNNTDVVSSSGETVTLDKNEAVSIKVFVKEEVEFDSANLEKVIKSFFSRDTLSLKLDTYKDSIDPTLTVYEYTFSTSSLDYGSASTFNFSLTTKIAEKKEDPNTTLYIVLGSVGGALLLAGIGITIWLVMRKKAYGKTAAPKDDYKNYYY
;
A
#
# COMPACT_ATOMS: atom_id res chain seq x y z
N MET A 1 27.28 -55.80 -5.84
CA MET A 1 25.94 -56.15 -6.34
C MET A 1 25.20 -56.94 -5.27
N ILE A 2 24.32 -56.32 -4.54
CA ILE A 2 23.52 -56.98 -3.50
C ILE A 2 22.30 -57.58 -4.21
N ASN A 3 22.16 -58.91 -4.09
CA ASN A 3 21.10 -59.67 -4.73
C ASN A 3 19.75 -59.37 -4.07
N LEU A 4 18.89 -58.61 -4.74
CA LEU A 4 17.62 -58.09 -4.24
C LEU A 4 16.43 -59.05 -4.29
N ASN A 5 16.64 -60.34 -4.58
CA ASN A 5 15.55 -61.28 -4.85
C ASN A 5 15.37 -62.41 -3.83
N SER A 6 15.84 -62.28 -2.60
CA SER A 6 15.51 -63.26 -1.55
C SER A 6 14.20 -62.86 -0.82
N LYS A 7 13.30 -63.83 -0.61
CA LYS A 7 12.02 -63.65 0.13
C LYS A 7 12.23 -63.01 1.51
N GLU A 8 13.40 -63.17 2.09
CA GLU A 8 13.78 -62.62 3.38
C GLU A 8 14.07 -61.13 3.33
N ASN A 9 14.75 -60.67 2.23
CA ASN A 9 15.00 -59.23 2.01
C ASN A 9 13.70 -58.44 1.71
N ILE A 10 12.75 -59.07 1.01
CA ILE A 10 11.42 -58.47 0.75
C ILE A 10 10.62 -58.33 2.07
N LYS A 11 10.74 -59.31 2.96
CA LYS A 11 10.05 -59.29 4.27
C LYS A 11 10.65 -58.26 5.20
N ASN A 12 11.97 -58.04 5.15
CA ASN A 12 12.66 -57.04 5.93
C ASN A 12 12.41 -55.63 5.35
N MET A 13 12.38 -55.46 4.04
CA MET A 13 11.95 -54.23 3.42
C MET A 13 10.51 -53.86 3.75
N LYS A 14 9.57 -54.79 3.72
CA LYS A 14 8.19 -54.51 4.15
C LYS A 14 8.10 -54.08 5.61
N LYS A 15 8.92 -54.62 6.50
CA LYS A 15 8.98 -54.19 7.90
C LYS A 15 9.57 -52.80 8.03
N ILE A 16 10.62 -52.46 7.23
CA ILE A 16 11.21 -51.13 7.23
C ILE A 16 10.24 -50.09 6.64
N TYR A 17 9.53 -50.47 5.54
CA TYR A 17 8.51 -49.58 4.98
C TYR A 17 7.32 -49.36 5.94
N SER A 18 6.87 -50.43 6.63
CA SER A 18 5.81 -50.31 7.64
C SER A 18 6.25 -49.43 8.82
N PHE A 19 7.51 -49.56 9.26
CA PHE A 19 8.07 -48.74 10.32
C PHE A 19 8.25 -47.26 9.85
N LEU A 20 8.74 -47.03 8.62
CA LEU A 20 8.85 -45.73 8.04
C LEU A 20 7.48 -45.04 7.82
N ILE A 21 6.48 -45.79 7.39
CA ILE A 21 5.10 -45.27 7.24
C ILE A 21 4.49 -44.95 8.61
N SER A 22 4.71 -45.81 9.62
CA SER A 22 4.23 -45.57 10.98
C SER A 22 4.96 -44.37 11.62
N PHE A 23 6.25 -44.21 11.32
CA PHE A 23 7.05 -43.06 11.78
C PHE A 23 6.66 -41.78 11.05
N LEU A 24 6.38 -41.85 9.74
CA LEU A 24 5.88 -40.72 8.96
C LEU A 24 4.45 -40.31 9.39
N LEU A 25 3.58 -41.30 9.71
CA LEU A 25 2.25 -41.04 10.26
C LEU A 25 2.32 -40.45 11.67
N ALA A 26 3.31 -40.85 12.49
CA ALA A 26 3.55 -40.29 13.81
C ALA A 26 4.10 -38.84 13.68
N ILE A 27 4.93 -38.56 12.68
CA ILE A 27 5.39 -37.18 12.38
C ILE A 27 4.23 -36.31 11.83
N LEU A 28 3.35 -36.87 10.96
CA LEU A 28 2.16 -36.14 10.49
C LEU A 28 1.12 -35.91 11.61
N ALA A 29 1.11 -36.74 12.65
CA ALA A 29 0.25 -36.53 13.81
C ALA A 29 0.86 -35.52 14.82
N LEU A 30 2.14 -35.15 14.65
CA LEU A 30 2.86 -34.19 15.48
C LEU A 30 3.10 -32.83 14.78
N THR A 31 2.74 -32.69 13.50
CA THR A 31 2.72 -31.40 12.83
C THR A 31 1.36 -30.79 13.03
N PRO A 32 1.25 -29.64 13.73
CA PRO A 32 -0.01 -28.90 13.71
C PRO A 32 -0.26 -28.48 12.26
N LEU A 33 -1.47 -28.71 11.81
CA LEU A 33 -1.99 -28.24 10.55
C LEU A 33 -1.88 -26.70 10.55
N VAL A 34 -0.89 -26.17 9.86
CA VAL A 34 -0.85 -24.75 9.57
C VAL A 34 -1.92 -24.49 8.52
N THR A 35 -3.14 -24.27 8.96
CA THR A 35 -4.16 -23.68 8.11
C THR A 35 -3.95 -22.18 8.07
N LYS A 36 -3.76 -21.70 6.87
CA LYS A 36 -3.73 -20.31 6.46
C LYS A 36 -5.07 -19.67 6.81
N SER A 37 -5.06 -18.84 7.84
CA SER A 37 -5.98 -17.70 8.03
C SER A 37 -5.59 -17.02 9.33
N GLY A 38 -5.56 -15.67 9.31
CA GLY A 38 -5.28 -14.85 10.47
C GLY A 38 -6.40 -15.01 11.50
N GLU A 39 -6.30 -16.03 12.30
CA GLU A 39 -7.03 -16.20 13.54
C GLU A 39 -5.99 -16.35 14.63
N ASN A 40 -6.17 -15.59 15.69
CA ASN A 40 -5.43 -15.67 16.94
C ASN A 40 -5.18 -17.13 17.29
N LEU A 41 -3.93 -17.48 17.53
CA LEU A 41 -3.57 -18.72 18.20
C LEU A 41 -4.13 -18.64 19.64
N ASP A 42 -5.42 -18.89 19.77
CA ASP A 42 -5.97 -19.34 21.03
C ASP A 42 -5.35 -20.70 21.29
N THR A 43 -4.38 -20.71 22.17
CA THR A 43 -3.91 -21.95 22.78
C THR A 43 -5.14 -22.71 23.29
N ILE A 44 -5.41 -23.86 22.68
CA ILE A 44 -6.46 -24.76 23.14
C ILE A 44 -6.07 -25.22 24.54
N TYR A 45 -6.54 -24.48 25.54
CA TYR A 45 -6.61 -24.99 26.90
C TYR A 45 -7.90 -25.80 26.99
N ALA A 46 -7.75 -27.09 27.09
CA ALA A 46 -8.84 -27.95 27.51
C ALA A 46 -9.21 -27.65 28.98
N ASP A 47 -10.46 -27.47 29.21
CA ASP A 47 -11.19 -27.36 30.49
C ASP A 47 -11.44 -25.93 31.01
N GLY A 48 -12.65 -25.46 30.77
CA GLY A 48 -13.20 -24.21 31.28
C GLY A 48 -13.46 -24.13 32.80
N GLU A 49 -13.16 -25.19 33.57
CA GLU A 49 -13.36 -25.18 35.03
C GLU A 49 -12.18 -24.55 35.83
N ASN A 50 -11.01 -24.42 35.24
CA ASN A 50 -9.81 -23.92 35.90
C ASN A 50 -9.33 -22.53 35.46
N GLN A 51 -10.05 -21.87 34.59
CA GLN A 51 -9.74 -20.51 34.14
C GLN A 51 -10.67 -19.48 34.80
N ILE A 52 -10.08 -18.39 35.29
CA ILE A 52 -10.78 -17.30 35.96
C ILE A 52 -10.37 -15.99 35.27
N THR A 53 -11.35 -15.29 34.74
CA THR A 53 -11.11 -13.99 34.08
C THR A 53 -11.25 -12.85 35.10
N VAL A 54 -10.36 -11.84 34.96
CA VAL A 54 -10.35 -10.63 35.75
C VAL A 54 -10.38 -9.43 34.80
N SER A 55 -11.40 -8.60 34.96
CA SER A 55 -11.64 -7.42 34.11
C SER A 55 -11.78 -6.10 34.91
N SER A 56 -11.66 -6.20 36.24
CA SER A 56 -11.81 -5.04 37.14
C SER A 56 -10.91 -5.15 38.35
N VAL A 57 -10.60 -3.98 38.95
CA VAL A 57 -9.86 -3.88 40.21
C VAL A 57 -10.58 -4.62 41.35
N SER A 58 -11.92 -4.60 41.37
CA SER A 58 -12.70 -5.34 42.36
C SER A 58 -12.48 -6.84 42.28
N GLU A 59 -12.54 -7.41 41.09
CA GLU A 59 -12.29 -8.84 40.89
C GLU A 59 -10.87 -9.24 41.27
N LEU A 60 -9.87 -8.39 40.97
CA LEU A 60 -8.50 -8.62 41.41
C LEU A 60 -8.36 -8.57 42.95
N ARG A 61 -9.10 -7.66 43.62
CA ARG A 61 -9.16 -7.60 45.11
C ARG A 61 -9.83 -8.84 45.71
N ASP A 62 -10.83 -9.40 45.06
CA ASP A 62 -11.48 -10.66 45.47
C ASP A 62 -10.48 -11.81 45.39
N ILE A 63 -9.65 -11.89 44.35
CA ILE A 63 -8.53 -12.84 44.26
C ILE A 63 -7.60 -12.66 45.48
N ALA A 64 -7.17 -11.43 45.77
CA ALA A 64 -6.29 -11.14 46.88
C ALA A 64 -6.91 -11.59 48.22
N THR A 65 -8.18 -11.31 48.41
CA THR A 65 -8.92 -11.68 49.63
C THR A 65 -8.98 -13.19 49.78
N LYS A 66 -9.29 -13.95 48.74
CA LYS A 66 -9.37 -15.42 48.80
C LYS A 66 -8.03 -16.06 49.07
N VAL A 67 -6.96 -15.58 48.41
CA VAL A 67 -5.62 -16.08 48.68
C VAL A 67 -5.21 -15.77 50.14
N ASN A 68 -5.38 -14.53 50.58
CA ASN A 68 -4.90 -14.08 51.90
C ASN A 68 -5.70 -14.69 53.06
N SER A 69 -6.95 -15.07 52.85
CA SER A 69 -7.75 -15.82 53.83
C SER A 69 -7.41 -17.31 53.86
N GLY A 70 -6.72 -17.84 52.86
CA GLY A 70 -6.48 -19.25 52.69
C GLY A 70 -7.64 -20.04 52.09
N GLU A 71 -8.69 -19.32 51.64
CA GLU A 71 -9.83 -19.94 50.98
C GLU A 71 -9.41 -20.63 49.65
N ASP A 72 -8.58 -19.94 48.84
CA ASP A 72 -8.07 -20.48 47.59
C ASP A 72 -6.67 -19.93 47.27
N THR A 73 -5.67 -20.77 47.15
CA THR A 73 -4.31 -20.40 46.72
C THR A 73 -4.18 -20.43 45.21
N TYR A 74 -5.23 -20.75 44.47
CA TYR A 74 -5.28 -20.91 43.03
C TYR A 74 -4.34 -21.95 42.46
N SER A 75 -3.94 -22.96 43.25
CA SER A 75 -3.10 -24.05 42.80
C SER A 75 -3.78 -24.82 41.67
N GLY A 76 -3.12 -24.97 40.53
CA GLY A 76 -3.65 -25.60 39.31
C GLY A 76 -4.69 -24.77 38.57
N LYS A 77 -4.89 -23.49 38.92
CA LYS A 77 -5.79 -22.55 38.25
C LYS A 77 -5.04 -21.47 37.54
N THR A 78 -5.63 -20.94 36.46
CA THR A 78 -5.11 -19.81 35.71
C THR A 78 -6.05 -18.61 35.86
N ILE A 79 -5.50 -17.50 36.25
CA ILE A 79 -6.15 -16.19 36.29
C ILE A 79 -5.75 -15.45 35.03
N LEU A 80 -6.70 -15.03 34.21
CA LEU A 80 -6.51 -14.29 32.96
C LEU A 80 -6.95 -12.85 33.19
N LEU A 81 -6.05 -11.89 33.00
CA LEU A 81 -6.39 -10.48 32.95
C LEU A 81 -6.92 -10.17 31.55
N THR A 82 -8.10 -9.53 31.47
CA THR A 82 -8.77 -9.27 30.19
C THR A 82 -8.90 -7.78 29.84
N LYS A 83 -8.40 -6.91 30.73
CA LYS A 83 -8.36 -5.44 30.56
C LYS A 83 -7.21 -4.85 31.34
N ASP A 84 -6.78 -3.67 30.91
CA ASP A 84 -5.89 -2.85 31.71
C ASP A 84 -6.61 -2.41 33.00
N LEU A 85 -5.94 -2.50 34.14
CA LEU A 85 -6.45 -2.04 35.42
C LEU A 85 -5.64 -0.81 35.85
N LEU A 86 -6.19 0.35 35.59
CA LEU A 86 -5.54 1.63 35.82
C LEU A 86 -5.98 2.21 37.18
N ASP A 87 -5.06 2.96 37.83
CA ASP A 87 -5.31 3.68 39.06
C ASP A 87 -5.85 2.80 40.18
N VAL A 88 -5.22 1.64 40.41
CA VAL A 88 -5.65 0.63 41.41
C VAL A 88 -5.79 1.22 42.81
N GLY A 89 -4.92 2.16 43.18
CA GLY A 89 -4.90 2.80 44.52
C GLY A 89 -4.37 1.87 45.64
N THR A 90 -4.87 2.04 46.87
CA THR A 90 -4.46 1.21 48.02
C THR A 90 -4.63 -0.26 47.72
N TRP A 91 -3.59 -1.04 47.95
CA TRP A 91 -3.49 -2.43 47.55
C TRP A 91 -3.02 -3.32 48.68
N THR A 92 -3.67 -4.47 48.89
CA THR A 92 -3.19 -5.56 49.72
C THR A 92 -2.55 -6.61 48.82
N PRO A 93 -1.25 -6.90 48.95
CA PRO A 93 -0.55 -7.86 48.09
C PRO A 93 -1.19 -9.24 48.11
N ILE A 94 -1.22 -9.91 46.94
CA ILE A 94 -1.77 -11.28 46.83
C ILE A 94 -0.77 -12.27 47.40
N GLY A 95 -1.19 -12.99 48.45
CA GLY A 95 -0.39 -14.04 49.09
C GLY A 95 0.52 -13.56 50.17
N GLN A 96 0.66 -14.39 51.19
CA GLN A 96 1.52 -14.24 52.38
C GLN A 96 2.30 -15.54 52.61
N LYS A 97 3.38 -15.49 53.42
CA LYS A 97 4.24 -16.67 53.68
C LYS A 97 3.44 -17.92 54.11
N GLY A 98 2.39 -17.78 54.91
CA GLY A 98 1.52 -18.89 55.35
C GLY A 98 0.49 -19.33 54.30
N VAL A 99 0.12 -18.47 53.41
CA VAL A 99 -0.94 -18.68 52.36
C VAL A 99 -0.46 -18.07 51.04
N PRO A 100 0.55 -18.69 50.40
CA PRO A 100 1.17 -18.18 49.19
C PRO A 100 0.22 -18.32 47.99
N PHE A 101 0.35 -17.43 47.01
CA PHE A 101 -0.20 -17.66 45.68
C PHE A 101 0.53 -18.82 45.01
N LYS A 102 -0.23 -19.75 44.40
CA LYS A 102 0.32 -20.98 43.77
C LYS A 102 -0.18 -21.21 42.33
N GLY A 103 -1.01 -20.31 41.79
CA GLY A 103 -1.58 -20.42 40.49
C GLY A 103 -0.72 -19.90 39.36
N VAL A 104 -1.33 -19.83 38.18
CA VAL A 104 -0.84 -19.08 37.04
C VAL A 104 -1.60 -17.76 36.98
N PHE A 105 -0.87 -16.65 36.90
CA PHE A 105 -1.41 -15.34 36.56
C PHE A 105 -0.89 -14.93 35.19
N ASP A 106 -1.78 -14.86 34.22
CA ASP A 106 -1.49 -14.43 32.85
C ASP A 106 -2.11 -13.06 32.60
N GLY A 107 -1.28 -12.04 32.54
CA GLY A 107 -1.69 -10.68 32.26
C GLY A 107 -2.11 -10.42 30.82
N GLN A 108 -1.88 -11.35 29.91
CA GLN A 108 -2.25 -11.26 28.48
C GLN A 108 -1.84 -9.92 27.79
N GLY A 109 -0.70 -9.37 28.21
CA GLY A 109 -0.23 -8.09 27.69
C GLY A 109 -0.93 -6.86 28.28
N HIS A 110 -1.72 -7.05 29.35
CA HIS A 110 -2.39 -5.95 30.04
C HIS A 110 -1.50 -5.30 31.11
N THR A 111 -1.82 -4.04 31.38
CA THR A 111 -1.14 -3.21 32.37
C THR A 111 -1.98 -3.11 33.66
N ILE A 112 -1.31 -3.22 34.80
CA ILE A 112 -1.88 -2.86 36.11
C ILE A 112 -1.08 -1.67 36.62
N SER A 113 -1.74 -0.52 36.85
CA SER A 113 -1.06 0.72 37.23
C SER A 113 -1.57 1.34 38.52
N GLY A 114 -0.74 2.16 39.15
CA GLY A 114 -1.10 2.93 40.32
C GLY A 114 -1.34 2.10 41.60
N ILE A 115 -0.65 0.95 41.70
CA ILE A 115 -0.66 0.13 42.93
C ILE A 115 0.07 0.87 44.07
N SER A 116 -0.60 1.05 45.22
CA SER A 116 -0.01 1.66 46.41
C SER A 116 -0.15 0.75 47.63
N VAL A 117 0.97 0.23 48.13
CA VAL A 117 1.01 -0.56 49.36
C VAL A 117 1.31 0.40 50.50
N THR A 118 0.39 0.53 51.46
CA THR A 118 0.48 1.45 52.62
C THR A 118 0.58 0.75 53.94
N ASP A 119 0.24 -0.53 53.98
CA ASP A 119 0.30 -1.35 55.20
C ASP A 119 1.72 -1.96 55.34
N GLY A 120 2.29 -1.95 56.51
CA GLY A 120 3.63 -2.52 56.78
C GLY A 120 3.74 -4.04 56.62
N GLN A 121 3.35 -4.52 55.42
CA GLN A 121 3.47 -5.95 55.12
C GLN A 121 4.92 -6.37 54.92
N THR A 122 5.28 -7.59 55.34
CA THR A 122 6.60 -8.15 55.08
C THR A 122 6.90 -8.30 53.59
N TYR A 123 5.88 -8.67 52.79
CA TYR A 123 5.99 -8.96 51.34
C TYR A 123 5.12 -8.00 50.54
N GLN A 124 5.71 -7.15 49.75
CA GLN A 124 5.00 -6.06 49.07
C GLN A 124 5.22 -6.11 47.56
N GLY A 125 4.13 -6.01 46.82
CA GLY A 125 4.05 -6.06 45.36
C GLY A 125 2.63 -6.25 44.87
N LEU A 126 2.44 -6.46 43.60
CA LEU A 126 1.17 -7.00 43.10
C LEU A 126 0.89 -8.34 43.82
N PHE A 127 1.88 -9.22 43.85
CA PHE A 127 1.89 -10.41 44.67
C PHE A 127 2.82 -10.18 45.88
N GLY A 128 2.36 -10.51 47.06
CA GLY A 128 3.19 -10.45 48.27
C GLY A 128 4.10 -11.66 48.30
N TYR A 129 3.53 -12.87 48.33
CA TYR A 129 4.28 -14.10 48.45
C TYR A 129 3.75 -15.17 47.50
N ALA A 130 4.63 -15.74 46.68
CA ALA A 130 4.31 -16.82 45.77
C ALA A 130 5.17 -18.07 46.00
N SER A 131 4.61 -19.25 45.75
CA SER A 131 5.32 -20.53 45.89
C SER A 131 4.91 -21.49 44.77
N GLY A 132 5.86 -21.80 43.90
CA GLY A 132 5.60 -22.64 42.70
C GLY A 132 4.62 -22.04 41.73
N ALA A 133 4.43 -20.73 41.75
CA ALA A 133 3.50 -20.01 40.88
C ALA A 133 4.16 -19.57 39.56
N THR A 134 3.34 -19.24 38.59
CA THR A 134 3.75 -18.57 37.35
C THR A 134 3.08 -17.22 37.22
N ILE A 135 3.83 -16.15 37.06
CA ILE A 135 3.36 -14.80 36.80
C ILE A 135 3.91 -14.39 35.43
N LYS A 136 3.04 -14.14 34.47
CA LYS A 136 3.48 -13.86 33.11
C LYS A 136 2.65 -12.81 32.38
N ASN A 137 3.25 -12.24 31.32
CA ASN A 137 2.59 -11.35 30.38
C ASN A 137 1.88 -10.16 31.03
N VAL A 138 2.40 -9.61 32.13
CA VAL A 138 1.83 -8.46 32.84
C VAL A 138 2.82 -7.30 32.91
N CYS A 139 2.34 -6.08 32.65
CA CYS A 139 3.07 -4.85 32.95
C CYS A 139 2.55 -4.26 34.25
N VAL A 140 3.44 -4.03 35.22
CA VAL A 140 3.11 -3.28 36.44
C VAL A 140 3.72 -1.91 36.33
N LYS A 141 2.88 -0.86 36.42
CA LYS A 141 3.30 0.52 36.24
C LYS A 141 2.98 1.38 37.46
N ASP A 142 3.86 2.32 37.75
CA ASP A 142 3.68 3.29 38.85
C ASP A 142 3.38 2.63 40.21
N PHE A 143 4.12 1.57 40.54
CA PHE A 143 4.05 0.91 41.84
C PHE A 143 4.68 1.79 42.93
N THR A 144 3.99 1.93 44.06
CA THR A 144 4.54 2.63 45.24
C THR A 144 4.36 1.80 46.52
N SER A 145 5.29 1.97 47.46
CA SER A 145 5.18 1.43 48.78
C SER A 145 5.69 2.48 49.78
N THR A 146 4.87 2.85 50.73
CA THR A 146 5.16 3.97 51.66
C THR A 146 5.43 3.53 53.09
N ASN A 147 5.21 2.27 53.45
CA ASN A 147 5.47 1.77 54.79
C ASN A 147 6.37 0.53 54.72
N LEU A 148 7.67 0.73 54.95
CA LEU A 148 8.67 -0.31 54.94
C LEU A 148 9.13 -0.71 56.35
N TYR A 149 8.26 -0.62 57.30
CA TYR A 149 8.56 -1.10 58.65
C TYR A 149 7.91 -2.45 58.94
N ASN A 150 8.74 -3.45 59.20
CA ASN A 150 8.32 -4.72 59.75
C ASN A 150 9.45 -5.36 60.55
N ALA A 151 9.17 -5.96 61.73
CA ALA A 151 10.17 -6.55 62.59
C ALA A 151 10.93 -7.74 61.93
N ASP A 152 10.25 -8.45 61.02
CA ASP A 152 10.79 -9.59 60.29
C ASP A 152 11.51 -9.17 58.99
N GLY A 153 11.59 -7.85 58.72
CA GLY A 153 12.11 -7.29 57.49
C GLY A 153 11.06 -7.11 56.38
N VAL A 154 11.44 -6.42 55.31
CA VAL A 154 10.54 -6.09 54.22
C VAL A 154 11.15 -6.50 52.86
N TYR A 155 10.34 -7.11 52.04
CA TYR A 155 10.69 -7.55 50.70
C TYR A 155 9.75 -6.87 49.69
N VAL A 156 10.31 -6.02 48.84
CA VAL A 156 9.54 -5.17 47.92
C VAL A 156 9.91 -5.41 46.48
N GLY A 157 8.94 -5.69 45.65
CA GLY A 157 9.07 -5.72 44.19
C GLY A 157 7.74 -5.41 43.54
N SER A 158 7.72 -4.64 42.48
CA SER A 158 6.46 -4.22 41.85
C SER A 158 5.58 -5.39 41.47
N ILE A 159 6.17 -6.48 40.98
CA ILE A 159 5.43 -7.71 40.64
C ILE A 159 5.32 -8.62 41.88
N LEU A 160 6.44 -8.85 42.59
CA LEU A 160 6.50 -9.91 43.60
C LEU A 160 7.38 -9.49 44.79
N GLY A 161 6.81 -9.49 46.00
CA GLY A 161 7.57 -9.29 47.20
C GLY A 161 8.55 -10.44 47.45
N ALA A 162 8.07 -11.68 47.50
CA ALA A 162 8.92 -12.86 47.58
C ALA A 162 8.39 -14.06 46.79
N GLY A 163 9.25 -14.73 46.10
CA GLY A 163 8.97 -15.97 45.32
C GLY A 163 9.89 -17.10 45.73
N ILE A 164 9.34 -18.29 45.95
CA ILE A 164 10.09 -19.51 46.33
C ILE A 164 9.64 -20.72 45.47
N GLN A 165 10.40 -21.79 45.57
CA GLN A 165 10.04 -23.13 45.08
C GLN A 165 9.64 -23.15 43.60
N ASN A 166 10.54 -22.78 42.72
CA ASN A 166 10.29 -22.74 41.26
C ASN A 166 9.24 -21.69 40.84
N THR A 167 9.01 -20.64 41.60
CA THR A 167 8.17 -19.52 41.13
C THR A 167 8.77 -18.93 39.88
N THR A 168 7.93 -18.75 38.85
CA THR A 168 8.36 -18.25 37.54
C THR A 168 7.80 -16.84 37.29
N ILE A 169 8.64 -15.92 36.78
CA ILE A 169 8.23 -14.62 36.23
C ILE A 169 8.65 -14.63 34.75
N GLU A 170 7.73 -14.45 33.86
CA GLU A 170 7.99 -14.58 32.43
C GLU A 170 7.29 -13.49 31.60
N SER A 171 8.03 -12.89 30.66
CA SER A 171 7.48 -11.89 29.72
C SER A 171 6.73 -10.77 30.44
N CYS A 172 7.34 -10.24 31.52
CA CYS A 172 6.78 -9.16 32.33
C CYS A 172 7.59 -7.86 32.16
N GLU A 173 6.93 -6.74 32.34
CA GLU A 173 7.56 -5.43 32.44
C GLU A 173 7.16 -4.73 33.75
N VAL A 174 8.09 -3.92 34.28
CA VAL A 174 7.74 -2.91 35.28
C VAL A 174 8.24 -1.56 34.80
N ASP A 175 7.41 -0.52 34.98
CA ASP A 175 7.70 0.83 34.49
C ASP A 175 7.25 1.88 35.51
N SER A 176 7.80 3.09 35.41
CA SER A 176 7.34 4.24 36.17
C SER A 176 7.15 5.44 35.26
N SER A 177 6.07 6.20 35.48
CA SER A 177 5.88 7.50 34.82
C SER A 177 7.01 8.45 35.25
N ALA A 178 7.53 9.23 34.34
CA ALA A 178 8.78 10.02 34.47
C ALA A 178 8.84 11.07 35.60
N SER A 179 7.86 11.15 36.47
CA SER A 179 7.74 12.20 37.49
C SER A 179 7.66 11.71 38.95
N THR A 180 7.58 10.41 39.17
CA THR A 180 7.48 9.88 40.54
C THR A 180 8.64 8.93 40.84
N ASP A 181 9.72 9.47 41.31
CA ASP A 181 10.68 8.72 42.13
C ASP A 181 9.93 8.18 43.34
N ALA A 182 9.51 6.91 43.31
CA ALA A 182 8.91 6.30 44.48
C ALA A 182 10.00 6.17 45.52
N ALA A 183 9.97 7.07 46.49
CA ALA A 183 10.92 7.04 47.58
C ALA A 183 10.47 5.98 48.60
N TYR A 184 11.23 4.91 48.69
CA TYR A 184 11.08 3.90 49.72
C TYR A 184 11.80 4.36 50.99
N GLU A 185 11.08 4.66 52.06
CA GLU A 185 11.73 4.95 53.34
C GLU A 185 12.07 3.64 54.08
N ILE A 186 13.34 3.31 54.08
CA ILE A 186 13.85 2.06 54.67
C ILE A 186 14.21 2.27 56.13
N VAL A 187 13.59 1.52 57.05
CA VAL A 187 13.80 1.58 58.51
C VAL A 187 14.04 0.21 59.13
N CYS A 188 14.22 -0.86 58.34
CA CYS A 188 14.47 -2.22 58.84
C CYS A 188 15.31 -3.00 57.79
N ASN A 189 15.60 -4.27 58.09
CA ASN A 189 16.17 -5.18 57.10
C ASN A 189 15.28 -5.21 55.85
N SER A 190 15.86 -4.99 54.72
CA SER A 190 15.06 -4.85 53.47
C SER A 190 15.74 -5.44 52.25
N ALA A 191 14.93 -5.98 51.37
CA ALA A 191 15.32 -6.34 50.00
C ALA A 191 14.32 -5.70 49.02
N VAL A 192 14.80 -4.71 48.29
CA VAL A 192 13.99 -3.90 47.38
C VAL A 192 14.49 -4.07 45.96
N GLY A 193 13.60 -4.48 45.04
CA GLY A 193 13.88 -4.61 43.63
C GLY A 193 12.77 -4.02 42.77
N GLY A 194 13.10 -3.60 41.57
CA GLY A 194 12.08 -3.08 40.65
C GLY A 194 11.02 -4.14 40.34
N VAL A 195 11.42 -5.38 40.12
CA VAL A 195 10.52 -6.51 39.77
C VAL A 195 10.21 -7.36 40.98
N VAL A 196 11.23 -7.80 41.70
CA VAL A 196 11.10 -8.76 42.80
C VAL A 196 11.97 -8.36 44.00
N GLY A 197 11.38 -8.42 45.22
CA GLY A 197 12.10 -8.20 46.47
C GLY A 197 13.07 -9.34 46.76
N TYR A 198 12.59 -10.56 46.80
CA TYR A 198 13.36 -11.78 47.06
C TYR A 198 12.92 -12.94 46.20
N LEU A 199 13.84 -13.58 45.55
CA LEU A 199 13.59 -14.79 44.74
C LEU A 199 14.54 -15.90 45.17
N ASP A 200 14.00 -17.04 45.64
CA ASP A 200 14.77 -18.22 46.04
C ASP A 200 14.30 -19.47 45.28
N GLY A 201 15.18 -20.07 44.49
CA GLY A 201 14.90 -21.22 43.68
C GLY A 201 13.91 -20.95 42.57
N GLY A 202 13.77 -19.70 42.11
CA GLY A 202 12.85 -19.31 41.05
C GLY A 202 13.53 -19.11 39.69
N ARG A 203 12.67 -18.79 38.71
CA ARG A 203 13.12 -18.52 37.36
C ARG A 203 12.49 -17.24 36.80
N VAL A 204 13.32 -16.43 36.15
CA VAL A 204 12.87 -15.24 35.42
C VAL A 204 13.30 -15.33 33.97
N THR A 205 12.37 -15.08 33.05
CA THR A 205 12.67 -15.13 31.62
C THR A 205 12.00 -13.96 30.88
N ASN A 206 12.72 -13.34 29.93
CA ASN A 206 12.17 -12.27 29.08
C ASN A 206 11.47 -11.17 29.90
N THR A 207 12.12 -10.61 30.91
CA THR A 207 11.47 -9.65 31.81
C THR A 207 12.35 -8.40 31.94
N SER A 208 11.72 -7.22 31.86
CA SER A 208 12.43 -5.93 31.95
C SER A 208 11.93 -5.05 33.10
N SER A 209 12.86 -4.37 33.75
CA SER A 209 12.60 -3.32 34.73
C SER A 209 13.00 -1.95 34.19
N PHE A 210 12.04 -1.06 34.09
CA PHE A 210 12.26 0.38 33.83
C PHE A 210 11.94 1.20 35.07
N MET A 211 11.63 0.53 36.17
CA MET A 211 11.30 1.13 37.45
C MET A 211 12.51 1.80 38.09
N ASN A 212 12.38 3.07 38.43
CA ASN A 212 13.35 3.75 39.28
C ASN A 212 13.16 3.28 40.73
N VAL A 213 14.20 2.74 41.32
CA VAL A 213 14.24 2.31 42.74
C VAL A 213 14.98 3.37 43.55
N TYR A 214 14.21 4.28 44.15
CA TYR A 214 14.74 5.32 44.99
C TYR A 214 14.47 5.00 46.45
N ALA A 215 15.49 4.84 47.27
CA ALA A 215 15.40 4.52 48.69
C ALA A 215 16.03 5.62 49.53
N THR A 216 15.30 6.05 50.56
CA THR A 216 15.84 6.85 51.67
C THR A 216 15.95 5.98 52.90
N TYR A 217 16.88 6.28 53.79
CA TYR A 217 17.02 5.51 54.99
C TYR A 217 17.34 6.40 56.22
N ASN A 218 16.78 5.97 57.35
CA ASN A 218 17.05 6.56 58.66
C ASN A 218 17.08 5.42 59.69
N LEU A 219 18.24 4.79 59.81
CA LEU A 219 18.37 3.53 60.56
C LEU A 219 18.83 3.77 61.98
N ARG A 220 18.20 3.14 62.98
CA ARG A 220 18.56 3.19 64.41
C ARG A 220 19.09 1.86 64.95
N ASN A 221 19.13 0.80 64.13
CA ASN A 221 19.64 -0.52 64.45
C ASN A 221 20.58 -0.98 63.35
N GLU A 222 21.32 -2.05 63.57
CA GLU A 222 22.12 -2.74 62.59
C GLU A 222 21.22 -3.52 61.65
N TYR A 223 21.24 -3.11 60.39
CA TYR A 223 20.44 -3.74 59.35
C TYR A 223 21.28 -4.08 58.12
N THR A 224 20.81 -5.08 57.39
CA THR A 224 21.36 -5.39 56.07
C THR A 224 20.29 -5.06 55.01
N ILE A 225 20.60 -4.12 54.17
CA ILE A 225 19.71 -3.60 53.13
C ILE A 225 20.25 -4.03 51.77
N LYS A 226 19.37 -4.55 50.92
CA LYS A 226 19.69 -5.00 49.59
C LYS A 226 18.79 -4.30 48.58
N ILE A 227 19.37 -3.56 47.63
CA ILE A 227 18.64 -2.73 46.69
C ILE A 227 19.16 -3.01 45.27
N GLY A 228 18.26 -3.40 44.36
CA GLY A 228 18.57 -3.60 42.97
C GLY A 228 17.52 -3.02 42.03
N GLY A 229 17.90 -2.64 40.86
CA GLY A 229 16.97 -2.14 39.85
C GLY A 229 16.01 -3.21 39.35
N PHE A 230 16.34 -4.50 39.53
CA PHE A 230 15.50 -5.64 39.19
C PHE A 230 15.11 -6.47 40.41
N ALA A 231 16.07 -6.94 41.18
CA ALA A 231 15.88 -7.80 42.34
C ALA A 231 16.55 -7.21 43.61
N GLY A 232 15.88 -7.25 44.76
CA GLY A 232 16.51 -6.95 46.03
C GLY A 232 17.53 -8.04 46.39
N ARG A 233 17.09 -9.30 46.42
CA ARG A 233 17.93 -10.50 46.61
C ARG A 233 17.50 -11.61 45.67
N ALA A 234 18.50 -12.19 45.00
CA ALA A 234 18.36 -13.38 44.16
C ALA A 234 19.17 -14.52 44.75
N GLU A 235 18.52 -15.64 45.08
CA GLU A 235 19.15 -16.82 45.69
C GLU A 235 18.72 -18.08 44.93
N ASN A 236 19.67 -18.95 44.62
CA ASN A 236 19.41 -20.20 43.91
C ASN A 236 18.52 -20.09 42.66
N SER A 237 18.47 -18.94 42.02
CA SER A 237 17.51 -18.58 41.00
C SER A 237 18.17 -18.38 39.61
N ILE A 238 17.35 -18.54 38.55
CA ILE A 238 17.82 -18.48 37.19
C ILE A 238 17.18 -17.27 36.47
N PHE A 239 18.01 -16.43 35.88
CA PHE A 239 17.64 -15.27 35.10
C PHE A 239 18.10 -15.45 33.63
N VAL A 240 17.19 -15.35 32.70
CA VAL A 240 17.49 -15.45 31.27
C VAL A 240 16.83 -14.30 30.53
N LYS A 241 17.62 -13.47 29.86
CA LYS A 241 17.12 -12.27 29.17
C LYS A 241 16.33 -11.38 30.13
N ALA A 242 16.90 -11.15 31.30
CA ALA A 242 16.38 -10.24 32.30
C ALA A 242 17.16 -8.92 32.23
N SER A 243 16.44 -7.80 32.14
CA SER A 243 17.08 -6.48 31.97
C SER A 243 16.59 -5.46 32.98
N SER A 244 17.50 -4.55 33.38
CA SER A 244 17.23 -3.46 34.31
C SER A 244 17.71 -2.15 33.69
N PHE A 245 16.80 -1.25 33.41
CA PHE A 245 17.05 0.06 32.82
C PHE A 245 16.66 1.21 33.72
N GLY A 246 15.96 0.95 34.84
CA GLY A 246 15.61 1.95 35.84
C GLY A 246 16.82 2.36 36.68
N GLY A 247 16.81 3.59 37.13
CA GLY A 247 17.82 4.09 38.04
C GLY A 247 17.70 3.50 39.45
N VAL A 248 18.84 3.32 40.15
CA VAL A 248 18.88 2.94 41.55
C VAL A 248 19.51 4.07 42.35
N LYS A 249 18.79 4.61 43.34
CA LYS A 249 19.28 5.66 44.20
C LYS A 249 19.05 5.30 45.67
N ILE A 250 20.08 5.53 46.51
CA ILE A 250 19.94 5.43 47.95
C ILE A 250 20.54 6.65 48.60
N GLU A 251 19.82 7.24 49.58
CA GLU A 251 20.17 8.48 50.23
C GLU A 251 19.76 8.44 51.71
N TYR A 252 20.62 8.97 52.57
CA TYR A 252 20.29 9.13 53.98
C TYR A 252 19.31 10.29 54.18
N SER A 253 18.23 10.03 54.95
CA SER A 253 17.16 10.99 55.24
C SER A 253 17.13 11.46 56.69
N GLY A 254 18.02 10.93 57.58
CA GLY A 254 18.02 11.31 58.97
C GLY A 254 18.73 12.64 59.25
N GLU A 255 18.33 13.33 60.34
CA GLU A 255 18.92 14.58 60.78
C GLU A 255 20.21 14.35 61.57
N GLU A 256 20.33 13.18 62.22
CA GLU A 256 21.50 12.80 63.11
C GLU A 256 22.26 11.62 62.49
N ALA A 257 23.58 11.58 62.70
CA ALA A 257 24.44 10.48 62.31
C ALA A 257 23.94 9.15 62.87
N PRO A 258 23.89 8.06 62.04
CA PRO A 258 23.51 6.73 62.53
C PRO A 258 24.50 6.24 63.53
N THR A 259 24.02 5.61 64.60
CA THR A 259 24.83 5.15 65.73
C THR A 259 25.30 3.72 65.63
N LEU A 260 24.81 2.93 64.70
CA LEU A 260 25.06 1.51 64.52
C LEU A 260 25.47 1.15 63.11
N ASP A 261 26.29 0.13 62.96
CA ASP A 261 26.85 -0.32 61.68
C ASP A 261 25.82 -1.10 60.83
N SER A 262 25.35 -0.49 59.76
CA SER A 262 24.46 -1.09 58.80
C SER A 262 25.16 -1.35 57.45
N LYS A 263 24.76 -2.43 56.78
CA LYS A 263 25.32 -2.86 55.50
C LYS A 263 24.30 -2.64 54.36
N PHE A 264 24.78 -2.04 53.32
CA PHE A 264 24.00 -1.79 52.09
C PHE A 264 24.66 -2.48 50.91
N TYR A 265 23.91 -3.33 50.25
CA TYR A 265 24.29 -3.93 48.99
C TYR A 265 23.41 -3.30 47.88
N VAL A 266 24.06 -2.55 47.01
CA VAL A 266 23.37 -1.77 45.97
C VAL A 266 23.87 -2.18 44.60
N GLY A 267 22.97 -2.62 43.74
CA GLY A 267 23.32 -3.04 42.36
C GLY A 267 22.34 -2.56 41.30
N GLY A 268 22.82 -2.37 40.12
CA GLY A 268 21.94 -1.99 39.00
C GLY A 268 20.92 -3.05 38.66
N PHE A 269 21.24 -4.32 38.84
CA PHE A 269 20.32 -5.44 38.69
C PHE A 269 19.89 -5.99 40.06
N ALA A 270 20.79 -6.41 40.90
CA ALA A 270 20.42 -6.99 42.18
C ALA A 270 21.21 -6.35 43.36
N GLY A 271 20.59 -6.22 44.54
CA GLY A 271 21.30 -5.87 45.75
C GLY A 271 22.26 -7.00 46.12
N GLU A 272 21.79 -8.21 46.20
CA GLU A 272 22.55 -9.43 46.49
C GLU A 272 22.17 -10.56 45.55
N ILE A 273 23.21 -11.22 45.05
CA ILE A 273 23.11 -12.50 44.34
C ILE A 273 23.82 -13.55 45.19
N SER A 274 23.10 -14.65 45.53
CA SER A 274 23.64 -15.68 46.38
C SER A 274 23.20 -17.09 45.99
N GLY A 275 23.86 -18.09 46.53
CA GLY A 275 23.56 -19.50 46.35
C GLY A 275 24.18 -20.14 45.11
N ASP A 276 24.66 -21.38 45.29
CA ASP A 276 25.39 -22.17 44.29
C ASP A 276 24.63 -22.43 43.00
N SER A 277 23.30 -22.37 43.01
CA SER A 277 22.44 -22.64 41.87
C SER A 277 22.04 -21.39 41.10
N THR A 278 22.41 -20.19 41.57
CA THR A 278 22.04 -18.94 40.90
C THR A 278 22.78 -18.80 39.57
N GLN A 279 22.01 -18.45 38.53
CA GLN A 279 22.51 -18.29 37.17
C GLN A 279 21.90 -17.04 36.51
N MET A 280 22.70 -16.34 35.72
CA MET A 280 22.22 -15.23 34.90
C MET A 280 22.82 -15.32 33.50
N PHE A 281 21.95 -15.35 32.49
CA PHE A 281 22.34 -15.43 31.09
C PHE A 281 21.67 -14.31 30.32
N ASP A 282 22.43 -13.70 29.42
CA ASP A 282 21.94 -12.67 28.49
C ASP A 282 21.25 -11.51 29.22
N GLY A 283 21.94 -10.97 30.24
CA GLY A 283 21.41 -9.87 31.04
C GLY A 283 21.82 -8.50 30.51
N VAL A 284 20.98 -7.48 30.71
CA VAL A 284 21.29 -6.09 30.37
C VAL A 284 21.02 -5.18 31.59
N VAL A 285 21.98 -4.35 31.94
CA VAL A 285 21.90 -3.40 33.06
C VAL A 285 22.29 -2.00 32.58
N GLY A 286 21.25 -1.17 32.29
CA GLY A 286 21.44 0.17 31.72
C GLY A 286 21.09 1.33 32.64
N GLY A 287 20.57 1.08 33.85
CA GLY A 287 20.15 2.11 34.78
C GLY A 287 21.33 2.81 35.50
N THR A 288 21.13 4.06 35.88
CA THR A 288 22.09 4.81 36.70
C THR A 288 22.07 4.34 38.14
N ILE A 289 23.24 4.36 38.81
CA ILE A 289 23.36 4.01 40.24
C ILE A 289 23.92 5.20 41.01
N SER A 290 23.10 5.73 41.93
CA SER A 290 23.51 6.80 42.86
C SER A 290 23.41 6.32 44.29
N ALA A 291 24.54 5.96 44.88
CA ALA A 291 24.63 5.50 46.26
C ALA A 291 25.67 6.37 46.99
N ILE A 292 25.18 7.22 47.86
CA ILE A 292 26.00 8.18 48.61
C ILE A 292 26.09 7.72 50.05
N ASN A 293 27.31 7.41 50.47
CA ASN A 293 27.61 7.07 51.85
C ASN A 293 28.09 8.32 52.59
N ASN A 294 27.20 8.97 53.34
CA ASN A 294 27.52 10.15 54.13
C ASN A 294 28.22 9.82 55.49
N TYR A 295 28.16 8.57 55.90
CA TYR A 295 28.64 8.11 57.18
C TYR A 295 29.48 6.80 57.05
N PRO A 296 30.67 6.87 56.43
CA PRO A 296 31.48 5.69 56.16
C PRO A 296 31.95 4.94 57.39
N ASP A 297 32.02 5.61 58.53
CA ASP A 297 32.51 5.03 59.81
C ASP A 297 31.45 4.15 60.52
N THR A 298 30.19 4.38 60.18
CA THR A 298 29.03 3.66 60.79
C THR A 298 28.20 2.91 59.74
N GLN A 299 28.57 2.97 58.48
CA GLN A 299 27.82 2.34 57.42
C GLN A 299 28.75 1.76 56.35
N THR A 300 28.57 0.50 56.07
CA THR A 300 29.25 -0.17 54.95
C THR A 300 28.34 -0.19 53.71
N MET A 301 28.71 0.58 52.69
CA MET A 301 27.97 0.63 51.42
C MET A 301 28.78 -0.02 50.30
N VAL A 302 28.24 -1.12 49.78
CA VAL A 302 28.86 -1.95 48.75
C VAL A 302 28.05 -1.82 47.47
N VAL A 303 28.66 -1.29 46.44
CA VAL A 303 27.96 -0.90 45.19
C VAL A 303 28.62 -1.58 44.00
N GLY A 304 27.80 -2.28 43.23
CA GLY A 304 28.22 -2.91 41.94
C GLY A 304 27.33 -2.52 40.79
N SER A 305 27.85 -2.53 39.58
CA SER A 305 27.09 -2.20 38.38
C SER A 305 26.01 -3.22 38.08
N VAL A 306 26.25 -4.49 38.35
CA VAL A 306 25.27 -5.58 38.21
C VAL A 306 24.72 -5.93 39.61
N ALA A 307 25.55 -6.28 40.57
CA ALA A 307 25.08 -6.57 41.91
C ALA A 307 26.00 -5.94 43.00
N GLY A 308 25.36 -5.49 44.07
CA GLY A 308 26.07 -5.01 45.26
C GLY A 308 26.96 -6.09 45.84
N ALA A 309 26.43 -7.28 46.07
CA ALA A 309 27.19 -8.43 46.56
C ALA A 309 26.92 -9.70 45.77
N LEU A 310 27.98 -10.46 45.57
CA LEU A 310 27.93 -11.85 45.06
C LEU A 310 28.45 -12.75 46.18
N ILE A 311 27.57 -13.54 46.80
CA ILE A 311 27.84 -14.33 47.99
C ILE A 311 27.53 -15.80 47.74
N ASP A 312 28.49 -16.69 47.95
CA ASP A 312 28.32 -18.13 47.75
C ASP A 312 27.72 -18.53 46.41
N ALA A 313 27.88 -17.68 45.41
CA ALA A 313 27.42 -17.93 44.06
C ALA A 313 28.44 -18.81 43.32
N PRO A 314 27.98 -19.51 42.27
CA PRO A 314 28.85 -20.42 41.51
C PRO A 314 30.06 -19.73 40.89
N THR A 315 31.16 -20.40 40.91
CA THR A 315 32.48 -19.86 40.53
C THR A 315 32.74 -19.81 39.02
N THR A 316 32.03 -20.53 38.21
CA THR A 316 32.29 -20.57 36.74
C THR A 316 31.04 -20.87 35.91
N GLY A 317 30.88 -20.14 34.80
CA GLY A 317 29.96 -20.49 33.70
C GLY A 317 28.47 -20.26 33.93
N LYS A 318 28.07 -19.71 35.06
CA LYS A 318 26.66 -19.50 35.40
C LYS A 318 26.23 -18.01 35.39
N MET A 319 27.19 -17.12 35.29
CA MET A 319 26.96 -15.69 35.11
C MET A 319 27.65 -15.28 33.81
N THR A 320 26.91 -15.28 32.72
CA THR A 320 27.50 -15.05 31.39
C THR A 320 26.64 -14.13 30.53
N SER A 321 27.32 -13.43 29.64
CA SER A 321 26.64 -12.57 28.66
C SER A 321 25.83 -11.45 29.33
N ILE A 322 26.44 -10.74 30.24
CA ILE A 322 25.83 -9.63 30.96
C ILE A 322 26.47 -8.32 30.48
N ALA A 323 25.70 -7.46 29.84
CA ALA A 323 26.10 -6.12 29.44
C ALA A 323 25.67 -5.09 30.50
N TYR A 324 26.55 -4.18 30.91
CA TYR A 324 26.20 -3.10 31.83
C TYR A 324 26.83 -1.76 31.40
N THR A 325 26.17 -0.66 31.69
CA THR A 325 26.66 0.68 31.25
C THR A 325 27.44 1.47 32.31
N GLN A 326 27.29 1.13 33.58
CA GLN A 326 27.94 1.88 34.65
C GLN A 326 29.47 1.65 34.70
N THR A 327 30.22 2.66 35.12
CA THR A 327 31.68 2.65 35.16
C THR A 327 32.25 1.95 36.40
N ARG A 328 31.42 1.39 37.27
CA ARG A 328 31.82 0.66 38.47
C ARG A 328 32.08 -0.81 38.13
N ASP A 329 32.75 -1.54 39.04
CA ASP A 329 32.86 -2.99 38.91
C ASP A 329 31.51 -3.65 38.83
N ALA A 330 31.42 -4.76 38.10
CA ALA A 330 30.19 -5.52 37.98
C ALA A 330 29.62 -5.95 39.35
N PHE A 331 30.48 -6.34 40.26
CA PHE A 331 30.13 -6.74 41.62
C PHE A 331 30.90 -5.90 42.65
N GLY A 332 30.17 -5.25 43.55
CA GLY A 332 30.77 -4.45 44.62
C GLY A 332 31.51 -5.32 45.63
N GLN A 333 30.92 -6.46 46.02
CA GLN A 333 31.58 -7.51 46.83
C GLN A 333 31.50 -8.84 46.11
N ASN A 334 32.61 -9.50 45.94
CA ASN A 334 32.69 -10.79 45.27
C ASN A 334 33.34 -11.86 46.19
N ASN A 335 32.54 -12.37 47.12
CA ASN A 335 32.97 -13.39 48.05
C ASN A 335 33.07 -14.80 47.44
N SER A 336 32.56 -14.97 46.24
CA SER A 336 32.57 -16.26 45.53
C SER A 336 33.86 -16.53 44.76
N GLY A 337 34.81 -15.56 44.73
CA GLY A 337 35.98 -15.65 43.88
C GLY A 337 35.66 -15.65 42.38
N TYR A 338 34.47 -15.19 42.01
CA TYR A 338 34.06 -15.09 40.61
C TYR A 338 34.87 -14.04 39.91
N LEU A 339 35.69 -14.46 38.94
CA LEU A 339 36.54 -13.54 38.19
C LEU A 339 35.72 -12.88 37.09
N THR A 340 35.61 -11.56 37.18
CA THR A 340 35.01 -10.71 36.11
C THR A 340 35.86 -10.68 34.82
N ALA A 341 36.96 -11.41 34.77
CA ALA A 341 37.87 -11.49 33.64
C ALA A 341 37.40 -12.34 32.48
N ASN A 342 36.24 -12.98 32.57
CA ASN A 342 35.64 -13.63 31.41
C ASN A 342 34.95 -12.59 30.51
N ASN A 343 35.19 -12.66 29.23
CA ASN A 343 34.67 -11.77 28.18
C ASN A 343 33.14 -11.71 28.07
N TYR A 344 32.38 -12.10 29.09
CA TYR A 344 30.95 -12.28 29.06
C TYR A 344 30.18 -11.39 30.06
N ILE A 345 30.91 -10.70 30.96
CA ILE A 345 30.33 -9.69 31.85
C ILE A 345 31.10 -8.41 31.60
N MET A 346 30.54 -7.52 30.80
CA MET A 346 31.30 -6.43 30.25
C MET A 346 30.56 -5.09 30.33
N GLN A 347 31.36 -4.06 30.60
CA GLN A 347 30.90 -2.69 30.46
C GLN A 347 30.74 -2.36 28.96
N VAL A 348 29.61 -1.75 28.61
CA VAL A 348 29.28 -1.29 27.25
C VAL A 348 28.76 0.15 27.33
N SER A 349 28.70 0.84 26.18
CA SER A 349 28.10 2.18 26.11
C SER A 349 26.57 2.11 26.12
N GLU A 350 25.92 3.19 26.57
CA GLU A 350 24.46 3.31 26.52
C GLU A 350 23.93 3.24 25.06
N GLY A 351 24.66 3.84 24.09
CA GLY A 351 24.29 3.74 22.68
C GLY A 351 24.32 2.31 22.16
N LEU A 352 25.13 1.42 22.73
CA LEU A 352 25.17 0.04 22.32
C LEU A 352 23.93 -0.75 22.76
N ILE A 353 23.50 -0.57 24.01
CA ILE A 353 22.28 -1.23 24.51
C ILE A 353 21.00 -0.65 23.93
N SER A 354 21.08 0.49 23.26
CA SER A 354 19.97 1.08 22.51
C SER A 354 19.93 0.61 21.04
N ALA A 355 20.89 -0.19 20.59
CA ALA A 355 20.99 -0.65 19.21
C ALA A 355 20.48 -2.09 19.04
N GLN A 356 19.45 -2.30 18.26
CA GLN A 356 18.89 -3.65 17.98
C GLN A 356 19.95 -4.64 17.46
N ALA A 357 20.87 -4.16 16.61
CA ALA A 357 21.94 -4.99 16.06
C ALA A 357 22.85 -5.63 17.12
N PHE A 358 22.97 -5.01 18.30
CA PHE A 358 23.71 -5.57 19.43
C PHE A 358 23.10 -6.89 19.92
N TYR A 359 21.78 -6.96 19.95
CA TYR A 359 21.03 -8.12 20.43
C TYR A 359 20.85 -9.23 19.39
N GLN A 360 20.88 -8.87 18.12
CA GLN A 360 20.68 -9.81 17.01
C GLN A 360 21.94 -10.55 16.58
N SER A 361 23.12 -10.08 17.01
CA SER A 361 24.41 -10.68 16.68
C SER A 361 24.85 -11.67 17.76
N ASP A 362 25.45 -12.79 17.39
CA ASP A 362 26.04 -13.75 18.37
C ASP A 362 27.19 -13.12 19.13
N SER A 363 27.93 -12.25 18.46
CA SER A 363 29.00 -11.45 19.04
C SER A 363 29.02 -10.06 18.43
N TYR A 364 29.31 -9.06 19.21
CA TYR A 364 29.37 -7.67 18.79
C TYR A 364 30.70 -7.03 19.20
N THR A 365 31.44 -6.54 18.21
CA THR A 365 32.70 -5.83 18.47
C THR A 365 32.43 -4.33 18.50
N TYR A 366 32.87 -3.67 19.55
CA TYR A 366 32.71 -2.25 19.79
C TYR A 366 34.00 -1.61 20.33
N GLU A 367 34.10 -0.31 20.16
CA GLU A 367 35.22 0.48 20.72
C GLU A 367 34.77 1.24 21.95
N MET A 368 35.54 1.18 23.01
CA MET A 368 35.34 1.94 24.23
C MET A 368 36.68 2.40 24.80
N ASN A 369 36.82 3.68 25.12
CA ASN A 369 38.04 4.28 25.65
C ASN A 369 39.30 4.02 24.79
N GLY A 370 39.15 3.98 23.44
CA GLY A 370 40.26 3.74 22.53
C GLY A 370 40.70 2.28 22.40
N ALA A 371 39.97 1.33 22.99
CA ALA A 371 40.23 -0.10 22.88
C ALA A 371 39.03 -0.83 22.23
N GLN A 372 39.32 -1.86 21.47
CA GLN A 372 38.28 -2.73 20.91
C GLN A 372 37.93 -3.87 21.85
N TYR A 373 36.64 -4.10 22.01
CA TYR A 373 36.07 -5.16 22.84
C TYR A 373 35.09 -5.98 22.00
N THR A 374 34.99 -7.27 22.32
CA THR A 374 34.00 -8.15 21.72
C THR A 374 33.08 -8.69 22.81
N PHE A 375 31.82 -8.35 22.76
CA PHE A 375 30.77 -8.92 23.60
C PHE A 375 30.18 -10.15 22.89
N VAL A 376 29.92 -11.21 23.65
CA VAL A 376 29.38 -12.46 23.14
C VAL A 376 28.14 -12.83 23.95
N TRP A 377 27.00 -12.98 23.27
CA TRP A 377 25.79 -13.51 23.87
C TRP A 377 25.92 -15.02 24.08
N SER A 378 25.13 -15.58 25.01
CA SER A 378 25.19 -17.01 25.31
C SER A 378 24.93 -17.82 24.03
N GLN A 379 25.79 -18.81 23.75
CA GLN A 379 25.71 -19.61 22.55
C GLN A 379 24.57 -20.62 22.63
N GLY A 380 23.70 -20.61 21.64
CA GLY A 380 22.61 -21.57 21.50
C GLY A 380 21.40 -21.01 20.73
N THR A 381 20.34 -21.78 20.67
CA THR A 381 19.08 -21.46 19.99
C THR A 381 18.30 -20.28 20.58
N ASN A 382 18.85 -19.60 21.59
CA ASN A 382 18.16 -18.57 22.37
C ASN A 382 18.64 -17.16 22.07
N LYS A 383 18.71 -16.77 20.80
CA LYS A 383 18.88 -15.35 20.45
C LYS A 383 17.75 -14.50 21.02
N TRP A 384 18.01 -13.22 21.22
CA TRP A 384 16.95 -12.26 21.49
C TRP A 384 15.98 -12.27 20.30
N ASP A 385 14.76 -12.68 20.53
CA ASP A 385 13.74 -12.87 19.52
C ASP A 385 13.05 -11.52 19.25
N PHE A 386 13.44 -10.86 18.16
CA PHE A 386 12.83 -9.63 17.69
C PHE A 386 11.65 -9.87 16.73
N ASP A 387 11.38 -11.11 16.39
CA ASP A 387 10.22 -11.45 15.56
C ASP A 387 8.95 -11.55 16.39
N SER A 388 9.03 -12.06 17.62
CA SER A 388 7.84 -12.34 18.43
C SER A 388 7.89 -11.87 19.90
N VAL A 389 9.06 -11.53 20.44
CA VAL A 389 9.19 -11.22 21.88
C VAL A 389 9.65 -9.79 22.13
N TRP A 390 10.70 -9.34 21.45
CA TRP A 390 11.39 -8.10 21.77
C TRP A 390 11.26 -7.05 20.67
N VAL A 391 11.33 -5.78 21.07
CA VAL A 391 11.38 -4.64 20.16
C VAL A 391 12.23 -3.53 20.77
N MET A 392 12.89 -2.75 19.94
CA MET A 392 13.46 -1.48 20.36
C MET A 392 12.38 -0.39 20.28
N ALA A 393 11.94 0.10 21.41
CA ALA A 393 10.95 1.17 21.50
C ALA A 393 11.49 2.32 22.33
N ASN A 394 11.55 3.54 21.78
CA ASN A 394 12.13 4.71 22.43
C ASN A 394 13.56 4.47 22.97
N ASP A 395 14.41 3.88 22.11
CA ASP A 395 15.81 3.51 22.41
C ASP A 395 15.98 2.53 23.59
N LYS A 396 14.93 1.81 23.95
CA LYS A 396 14.92 0.80 25.01
C LYS A 396 14.44 -0.55 24.50
N LEU A 397 15.02 -1.61 25.04
CA LEU A 397 14.63 -2.98 24.77
C LEU A 397 13.35 -3.31 25.54
N ARG A 398 12.23 -3.44 24.84
CA ARG A 398 10.91 -3.70 25.43
C ARG A 398 10.28 -4.97 24.88
N LEU A 399 9.27 -5.46 25.57
CA LEU A 399 8.46 -6.59 25.11
C LEU A 399 7.38 -6.14 24.12
N GLN A 400 7.27 -6.83 22.99
CA GLN A 400 6.28 -6.51 21.93
C GLN A 400 4.84 -6.55 22.46
N ILE A 401 4.54 -7.49 23.35
CA ILE A 401 3.20 -7.72 23.90
C ILE A 401 2.61 -6.49 24.62
N PHE A 402 3.45 -5.52 25.05
CA PHE A 402 3.03 -4.28 25.69
C PHE A 402 3.08 -3.07 24.77
N GLN A 403 3.39 -3.25 23.48
CA GLN A 403 3.48 -2.16 22.52
C GLN A 403 2.23 -2.10 21.66
N PHE A 404 1.53 -1.00 21.75
CA PHE A 404 0.29 -0.75 21.00
C PHE A 404 0.41 0.60 20.29
N PHE A 405 -0.20 0.68 19.10
CA PHE A 405 -0.05 1.80 18.18
C PHE A 405 -1.41 2.31 17.69
N ASP A 406 -1.46 3.59 17.38
CA ASP A 406 -2.62 4.22 16.73
C ASP A 406 -2.29 4.49 15.26
N LEU A 407 -2.93 3.73 14.39
CA LEU A 407 -2.85 3.91 12.95
C LEU A 407 -4.24 4.21 12.42
N SER A 408 -4.41 5.33 11.80
CA SER A 408 -5.70 5.75 11.26
C SER A 408 -5.54 6.59 10.00
N LEU A 409 -6.61 6.68 9.23
CA LEU A 409 -6.69 7.68 8.16
C LEU A 409 -6.98 9.05 8.78
N ALA A 410 -6.34 10.09 8.26
CA ALA A 410 -6.59 11.47 8.65
C ALA A 410 -8.03 11.89 8.33
N ASP A 411 -8.51 12.93 9.02
CA ASP A 411 -9.85 13.49 8.75
C ASP A 411 -9.93 14.09 7.35
N PHE A 412 -8.82 14.67 6.89
CA PHE A 412 -8.63 15.13 5.51
C PHE A 412 -7.71 14.13 4.79
N LEU A 413 -8.30 13.33 3.91
CA LEU A 413 -7.59 12.26 3.19
C LEU A 413 -6.66 12.78 2.11
N ASP A 414 -7.04 13.89 1.48
CA ASP A 414 -6.29 14.59 0.43
C ASP A 414 -6.62 16.09 0.46
N ASN A 415 -5.77 16.90 -0.19
CA ASN A 415 -5.94 18.37 -0.19
C ASN A 415 -7.17 18.85 -0.98
N ASP A 416 -7.66 18.05 -1.91
CA ASP A 416 -8.74 18.40 -2.83
C ASP A 416 -10.10 17.86 -2.39
N GLY A 417 -10.13 17.05 -1.33
CA GLY A 417 -11.33 16.42 -0.78
C GLY A 417 -12.00 15.43 -1.74
N LEU A 418 -11.23 14.83 -2.65
CA LEU A 418 -11.72 13.92 -3.68
C LEU A 418 -11.85 12.49 -3.20
N LEU A 419 -11.09 12.10 -2.16
CA LEU A 419 -11.10 10.76 -1.58
C LEU A 419 -12.13 10.59 -0.48
N GLU A 420 -12.62 9.38 -0.33
CA GLU A 420 -13.42 8.93 0.81
C GLU A 420 -12.85 7.64 1.39
N ARG A 421 -13.04 7.44 2.69
CA ARG A 421 -12.64 6.24 3.42
C ARG A 421 -13.56 5.09 3.07
N THR A 422 -12.98 3.91 2.86
CA THR A 422 -13.72 2.64 2.66
C THR A 422 -13.48 1.66 3.80
N SER A 423 -12.33 1.73 4.49
CA SER A 423 -12.08 0.97 5.72
C SER A 423 -12.84 1.55 6.90
N ALA A 424 -13.24 0.69 7.84
CA ALA A 424 -13.81 1.13 9.11
C ALA A 424 -12.79 1.94 9.92
N ALA A 425 -13.25 2.85 10.76
CA ALA A 425 -12.38 3.47 11.75
C ALA A 425 -11.94 2.40 12.77
N PRO A 426 -10.69 2.46 13.26
CA PRO A 426 -10.22 1.53 14.27
C PRO A 426 -11.06 1.67 15.55
N THR A 427 -11.46 0.53 16.10
CA THR A 427 -12.15 0.48 17.38
C THR A 427 -11.35 -0.47 18.28
N PRO A 428 -10.62 0.05 19.29
CA PRO A 428 -9.84 -0.80 20.16
C PRO A 428 -10.74 -1.75 20.96
N ALA A 429 -10.31 -2.99 21.11
CA ALA A 429 -10.98 -3.97 21.96
C ALA A 429 -10.98 -3.52 23.44
N ASP A 430 -9.93 -2.82 23.84
CA ASP A 430 -9.80 -2.16 25.14
C ASP A 430 -9.66 -0.64 24.93
N PRO A 431 -10.65 0.17 25.38
CA PRO A 431 -10.60 1.63 25.21
C PRO A 431 -9.46 2.32 25.98
N SER A 432 -8.80 1.64 26.91
CA SER A 432 -7.67 2.18 27.70
C SER A 432 -6.35 2.16 26.95
N ARG A 433 -6.27 1.50 25.81
CA ARG A 433 -5.07 1.38 25.01
C ARG A 433 -5.29 1.66 23.53
N LYS A 434 -4.20 1.87 22.79
CA LYS A 434 -4.21 2.05 21.35
C LYS A 434 -4.73 0.77 20.64
N PRO A 435 -5.36 0.89 19.46
CA PRO A 435 -6.10 -0.22 18.86
C PRO A 435 -5.27 -1.38 18.34
N TYR A 436 -4.01 -1.16 17.95
CA TYR A 436 -3.23 -2.16 17.21
C TYR A 436 -2.00 -2.62 17.97
N ALA A 437 -1.81 -3.94 18.08
CA ALA A 437 -0.63 -4.53 18.68
C ALA A 437 0.61 -4.37 17.76
N TYR A 438 1.80 -4.47 18.34
CA TYR A 438 3.05 -4.43 17.58
C TYR A 438 3.04 -5.45 16.44
N ASN A 439 3.47 -5.00 15.26
CA ASN A 439 3.60 -5.78 14.02
C ASN A 439 2.26 -6.30 13.45
N GLU A 440 1.12 -5.95 14.04
CA GLU A 440 -0.19 -6.21 13.46
C GLU A 440 -0.32 -5.46 12.13
N THR A 441 -0.85 -6.14 11.10
CA THR A 441 -1.09 -5.50 9.81
C THR A 441 -2.46 -4.85 9.80
N VAL A 442 -2.47 -3.55 9.61
CA VAL A 442 -3.67 -2.72 9.55
C VAL A 442 -3.97 -2.38 8.09
N ASN A 443 -5.11 -2.83 7.59
CA ASN A 443 -5.59 -2.44 6.27
C ASN A 443 -6.39 -1.15 6.35
N MET A 444 -5.91 -0.12 5.70
CA MET A 444 -6.61 1.14 5.49
C MET A 444 -6.93 1.28 4.01
N SER A 445 -8.13 1.73 3.68
CA SER A 445 -8.50 1.85 2.27
C SER A 445 -9.32 3.09 1.98
N VAL A 446 -9.11 3.61 0.77
CA VAL A 446 -9.76 4.81 0.25
C VAL A 446 -10.16 4.62 -1.21
N LYS A 447 -11.16 5.36 -1.66
CA LYS A 447 -11.52 5.47 -3.07
C LYS A 447 -11.91 6.90 -3.42
N PHE A 448 -12.01 7.21 -4.69
CA PHE A 448 -12.59 8.49 -5.11
C PHE A 448 -14.10 8.52 -4.82
N LYS A 449 -14.60 9.63 -4.23
CA LYS A 449 -16.04 9.88 -4.02
C LYS A 449 -16.85 9.79 -5.30
N ASN A 450 -16.25 10.25 -6.40
CA ASN A 450 -16.77 10.07 -7.76
C ASN A 450 -15.82 9.16 -8.50
N SER A 451 -16.29 7.98 -8.92
CA SER A 451 -15.49 6.99 -9.65
C SER A 451 -14.88 7.53 -10.96
N GLU A 452 -15.50 8.57 -11.55
CA GLU A 452 -14.94 9.26 -12.72
C GLU A 452 -13.54 9.84 -12.44
N ASN A 453 -13.24 10.21 -11.19
CA ASN A 453 -11.96 10.78 -10.81
C ASN A 453 -10.78 9.79 -10.93
N ASN A 454 -11.05 8.48 -10.90
CA ASN A 454 -10.04 7.45 -11.22
C ASN A 454 -9.41 7.63 -12.61
N LYS A 455 -10.07 8.35 -13.50
CA LYS A 455 -9.63 8.61 -14.87
C LYS A 455 -8.71 9.82 -14.97
N TYR A 456 -8.75 10.69 -13.98
CA TYR A 456 -8.07 11.98 -14.00
C TYR A 456 -6.99 12.13 -12.96
N TYR A 457 -7.04 11.35 -11.90
CA TYR A 457 -6.12 11.43 -10.76
C TYR A 457 -5.61 10.08 -10.35
N ASP A 458 -4.39 10.08 -9.82
CA ASP A 458 -3.77 8.93 -9.17
C ASP A 458 -3.15 9.38 -7.85
N ILE A 459 -2.92 8.45 -6.94
CA ILE A 459 -2.19 8.73 -5.71
C ILE A 459 -0.70 8.80 -6.06
N SER A 460 -0.11 9.98 -5.82
CA SER A 460 1.31 10.21 -6.09
C SER A 460 2.19 9.98 -4.87
N ASP A 461 1.62 10.10 -3.67
CA ASP A 461 2.37 9.94 -2.44
C ASP A 461 1.45 9.60 -1.26
N ILE A 462 2.02 9.01 -0.23
CA ILE A 462 1.39 8.72 1.05
C ILE A 462 2.07 9.60 2.09
N LEU A 463 1.28 10.21 2.94
CA LEU A 463 1.78 11.06 4.02
C LEU A 463 1.46 10.42 5.36
N LEU A 464 2.45 10.36 6.25
CA LEU A 464 2.30 10.00 7.65
C LEU A 464 2.47 11.26 8.50
N ASN A 465 1.46 11.62 9.26
CA ASN A 465 1.43 12.85 10.05
C ASN A 465 1.76 14.12 9.22
N GLY A 466 1.34 14.12 7.95
CA GLY A 466 1.60 15.19 7.00
C GLY A 466 2.99 15.16 6.34
N GLN A 467 3.87 14.24 6.71
CA GLN A 467 5.19 14.08 6.12
C GLN A 467 5.16 13.03 5.00
N SER A 468 5.79 13.33 3.88
CA SER A 468 5.89 12.43 2.72
C SER A 468 6.65 11.15 3.07
N LEU A 469 6.10 10.01 2.69
CA LEU A 469 6.77 8.72 2.74
C LEU A 469 7.54 8.40 1.46
N ASN A 470 7.47 9.31 0.47
CA ASN A 470 8.15 9.20 -0.82
C ASN A 470 7.81 7.89 -1.57
N LEU A 471 6.55 7.75 -1.96
CA LEU A 471 6.02 6.55 -2.65
C LEU A 471 6.84 6.15 -3.89
N SER A 472 7.56 7.09 -4.51
CA SER A 472 8.45 6.81 -5.64
C SER A 472 9.69 5.99 -5.29
N GLU A 473 10.05 5.91 -4.01
CA GLU A 473 11.18 5.10 -3.50
C GLU A 473 10.76 3.70 -3.03
N PHE A 474 9.48 3.41 -3.01
CA PHE A 474 8.98 2.08 -2.66
C PHE A 474 9.40 1.06 -3.72
N ILE A 475 9.64 -0.16 -3.28
CA ILE A 475 9.98 -1.28 -4.17
C ILE A 475 8.70 -1.70 -4.90
N GLU A 476 8.75 -1.65 -6.22
CA GLU A 476 7.62 -2.00 -7.08
C GLU A 476 7.71 -3.46 -7.50
N THR A 477 6.61 -4.20 -7.33
CA THR A 477 6.45 -5.59 -7.75
C THR A 477 5.12 -5.76 -8.48
N THR A 478 4.98 -6.85 -9.22
CA THR A 478 3.73 -7.18 -9.92
C THR A 478 3.04 -8.33 -9.22
N SER A 479 1.82 -8.12 -8.78
CA SER A 479 0.93 -9.15 -8.24
C SER A 479 -0.01 -9.66 -9.33
N PRO A 480 -0.29 -10.97 -9.40
CA PRO A 480 -1.33 -11.51 -10.30
C PRO A 480 -2.72 -10.95 -10.02
N ASP A 481 -3.02 -10.64 -8.75
CA ASP A 481 -4.35 -10.23 -8.29
C ASP A 481 -4.55 -8.70 -8.37
N TYR A 482 -3.50 -7.93 -8.07
CA TYR A 482 -3.60 -6.48 -7.88
C TYR A 482 -2.77 -5.66 -8.87
N GLY A 483 -2.05 -6.29 -9.80
CA GLY A 483 -1.14 -5.58 -10.70
C GLY A 483 0.06 -4.99 -9.94
N THR A 484 0.26 -3.68 -10.02
CA THR A 484 1.38 -3.02 -9.37
C THR A 484 1.17 -2.92 -7.85
N VAL A 485 2.12 -3.45 -7.10
CA VAL A 485 2.20 -3.37 -5.64
C VAL A 485 3.49 -2.65 -5.25
N LYS A 486 3.39 -1.65 -4.39
CA LYS A 486 4.53 -0.87 -3.90
C LYS A 486 4.74 -1.13 -2.42
N THR A 487 5.94 -1.54 -2.05
CA THR A 487 6.29 -1.85 -0.67
C THR A 487 7.44 -0.98 -0.20
N SER A 488 7.34 -0.40 1.00
CA SER A 488 8.43 0.38 1.60
C SER A 488 9.70 -0.46 1.73
N LYS A 489 10.87 0.19 1.76
CA LYS A 489 12.17 -0.50 1.91
C LYS A 489 12.28 -1.34 3.18
N THR A 490 11.54 -0.95 4.22
CA THR A 490 11.46 -1.70 5.49
C THR A 490 10.49 -2.87 5.44
N GLY A 491 9.62 -2.94 4.42
CA GLY A 491 8.56 -3.94 4.32
C GLY A 491 7.38 -3.72 5.27
N GLU A 492 7.33 -2.56 5.93
CA GLU A 492 6.28 -2.24 6.90
C GLU A 492 5.02 -1.65 6.26
N ILE A 493 5.14 -1.05 5.08
CA ILE A 493 4.04 -0.39 4.38
C ILE A 493 3.93 -0.97 2.98
N THR A 494 2.75 -1.42 2.63
CA THR A 494 2.43 -1.91 1.27
C THR A 494 1.23 -1.14 0.73
N PHE A 495 1.36 -0.65 -0.48
CA PHE A 495 0.33 0.11 -1.18
C PHE A 495 -0.01 -0.55 -2.52
N TYR A 496 -1.30 -0.74 -2.79
CA TYR A 496 -1.79 -1.33 -4.02
C TYR A 496 -3.21 -0.87 -4.35
N LYS A 497 -3.65 -1.16 -5.56
CA LYS A 497 -5.00 -0.84 -6.02
C LYS A 497 -5.74 -2.13 -6.37
N ASP A 498 -6.97 -2.27 -5.87
CA ASP A 498 -7.90 -3.34 -6.23
C ASP A 498 -9.19 -2.71 -6.77
N GLY A 499 -9.45 -2.90 -8.06
CA GLY A 499 -10.54 -2.22 -8.75
C GLY A 499 -10.41 -0.69 -8.63
N ASP A 500 -11.40 -0.05 -8.01
CA ASP A 500 -11.43 1.39 -7.76
C ASP A 500 -10.92 1.79 -6.37
N THR A 501 -10.51 0.82 -5.56
CA THR A 501 -10.09 1.03 -4.17
C THR A 501 -8.57 0.98 -4.05
N PHE A 502 -8.00 1.96 -3.37
CA PHE A 502 -6.61 1.99 -2.98
C PHE A 502 -6.48 1.44 -1.57
N HIS A 503 -5.59 0.50 -1.40
CA HIS A 503 -5.29 -0.18 -0.15
C HIS A 503 -3.92 0.21 0.37
N LEU A 504 -3.85 0.40 1.67
CA LEU A 504 -2.63 0.70 2.41
C LEU A 504 -2.56 -0.28 3.59
N ASP A 505 -1.73 -1.29 3.44
CA ASP A 505 -1.42 -2.26 4.50
C ASP A 505 -0.21 -1.77 5.29
N VAL A 506 -0.37 -1.56 6.57
CA VAL A 506 0.66 -1.01 7.44
C VAL A 506 0.86 -1.91 8.64
N LYS A 507 2.10 -2.31 8.89
CA LYS A 507 2.48 -2.96 10.15
C LYS A 507 2.57 -1.93 11.24
N ALA A 508 1.92 -2.18 12.37
CA ALA A 508 1.90 -1.30 13.53
C ALA A 508 3.25 -1.32 14.26
N THR A 509 4.03 -0.26 14.10
CA THR A 509 5.37 -0.08 14.69
C THR A 509 5.57 1.38 15.09
N ASN A 510 6.67 1.67 15.78
CA ASN A 510 7.03 3.06 16.14
C ASN A 510 7.23 3.96 14.91
N SER A 511 7.74 3.41 13.80
CA SER A 511 8.01 4.14 12.56
C SER A 511 6.77 4.42 11.75
N THR A 512 5.70 3.64 11.97
CA THR A 512 4.46 3.69 11.17
C THR A 512 3.28 4.27 11.93
N GLU A 513 3.43 4.57 13.22
CA GLU A 513 2.36 5.13 14.06
C GLU A 513 1.95 6.53 13.59
N GLY A 514 0.65 6.74 13.42
CA GLY A 514 0.09 8.04 13.13
C GLY A 514 -1.09 8.06 12.17
N LYS A 515 -1.35 9.25 11.64
CA LYS A 515 -2.46 9.50 10.72
C LYS A 515 -1.98 9.54 9.28
N TYR A 516 -2.62 8.76 8.43
CA TYR A 516 -2.30 8.63 7.02
C TYR A 516 -3.22 9.47 6.14
N SER A 517 -2.63 10.16 5.19
CA SER A 517 -3.31 10.90 4.14
C SER A 517 -2.58 10.73 2.80
N PHE A 518 -3.15 11.24 1.72
CA PHE A 518 -2.66 11.00 0.37
C PHE A 518 -2.44 12.30 -0.39
N ARG A 519 -1.46 12.30 -1.26
CA ARG A 519 -1.27 13.37 -2.24
C ARG A 519 -1.69 12.86 -3.61
N LEU A 520 -2.57 13.60 -4.25
CA LEU A 520 -3.03 13.30 -5.60
C LEU A 520 -2.16 14.00 -6.64
N LYS A 521 -2.04 13.39 -7.79
CA LYS A 521 -1.54 14.03 -9.01
C LYS A 521 -2.54 13.81 -10.14
N ALA A 522 -2.67 14.79 -11.01
CA ALA A 522 -3.38 14.61 -12.26
C ALA A 522 -2.65 13.58 -13.12
N ILE A 523 -3.41 12.69 -13.74
CA ILE A 523 -2.88 11.77 -14.75
C ILE A 523 -2.60 12.57 -16.00
N GLU A 524 -1.36 12.52 -16.46
CA GLU A 524 -0.92 13.13 -17.71
C GLU A 524 -0.64 12.02 -18.73
N TYR A 525 -1.16 12.21 -19.94
CA TYR A 525 -0.91 11.32 -21.06
C TYR A 525 -0.79 12.12 -22.34
N LYS A 526 -0.02 11.60 -23.28
CA LYS A 526 0.22 12.25 -24.57
C LYS A 526 -0.69 11.69 -25.64
N VAL A 527 -1.37 12.57 -26.33
CA VAL A 527 -2.17 12.26 -27.49
C VAL A 527 -1.39 12.63 -28.75
N TYR A 528 -1.19 11.67 -29.60
CA TYR A 528 -0.64 11.86 -30.95
C TYR A 528 -1.84 11.87 -31.91
N ILE A 529 -1.89 12.86 -32.80
CA ILE A 529 -2.92 13.02 -33.80
C ILE A 529 -2.22 13.01 -35.15
N MET A 530 -2.54 12.05 -35.97
CA MET A 530 -1.88 11.85 -37.27
C MET A 530 -2.90 11.74 -38.38
N SER A 531 -2.42 11.97 -39.58
CA SER A 531 -3.11 11.57 -40.80
C SER A 531 -2.30 10.51 -41.55
N ASP A 532 -2.95 9.72 -42.39
CA ASP A 532 -2.24 8.97 -43.42
C ASP A 532 -1.65 9.95 -44.46
N GLU A 533 -0.92 9.44 -45.43
CA GLU A 533 -0.30 10.24 -46.48
C GLU A 533 -1.27 11.02 -47.37
N ASN A 534 -2.57 10.69 -47.25
CA ASN A 534 -3.63 11.19 -48.09
C ASN A 534 -4.32 12.44 -47.56
N GLY A 535 -3.83 12.99 -46.44
CA GLY A 535 -4.35 14.19 -45.82
C GLY A 535 -3.41 14.84 -44.79
N ALA A 536 -3.97 15.70 -43.98
CA ALA A 536 -3.32 16.37 -42.86
C ALA A 536 -4.34 16.58 -41.74
N VAL A 537 -3.85 16.94 -40.58
CA VAL A 537 -4.66 17.24 -39.41
C VAL A 537 -4.39 18.65 -38.89
N ARG A 538 -5.35 19.24 -38.21
CA ARG A 538 -5.19 20.50 -37.48
C ARG A 538 -6.09 20.54 -36.27
N TYR A 539 -5.79 21.41 -35.31
CA TYR A 539 -6.76 21.77 -34.29
C TYR A 539 -7.88 22.59 -34.91
N SER A 540 -9.14 22.33 -34.52
CA SER A 540 -10.29 23.06 -35.04
C SER A 540 -10.13 24.56 -34.83
N GLY A 541 -10.33 25.33 -35.90
CA GLY A 541 -10.12 26.78 -35.92
C GLY A 541 -8.67 27.23 -36.15
N SER A 542 -7.71 26.32 -36.25
CA SER A 542 -6.33 26.63 -36.62
C SER A 542 -6.17 26.60 -38.14
N SER A 543 -5.36 27.50 -38.68
CA SER A 543 -4.93 27.46 -40.10
C SER A 543 -3.74 26.54 -40.34
N THR A 544 -3.03 26.09 -39.27
CA THR A 544 -1.82 25.27 -39.36
C THR A 544 -2.18 23.83 -39.60
N LEU A 545 -1.78 23.28 -40.73
CA LEU A 545 -1.87 21.87 -41.08
C LEU A 545 -0.57 21.14 -40.73
N ALA A 546 -0.68 19.93 -40.27
CA ALA A 546 0.46 19.07 -39.96
C ALA A 546 0.14 17.59 -40.25
N GLN A 547 1.18 16.81 -40.54
CA GLN A 547 1.04 15.35 -40.61
C GLN A 547 0.83 14.74 -39.23
N VAL A 548 1.44 15.34 -38.21
CA VAL A 548 1.37 14.93 -36.82
C VAL A 548 1.20 16.13 -35.93
N LEU A 549 0.30 16.04 -34.99
CA LEU A 549 0.14 16.94 -33.84
C LEU A 549 0.28 16.14 -32.54
N THR A 550 0.79 16.77 -31.50
CA THR A 550 0.86 16.15 -30.17
C THR A 550 0.23 17.09 -29.15
N ARG A 551 -0.43 16.51 -28.13
CA ARG A 551 -0.98 17.26 -27.03
C ARG A 551 -0.86 16.48 -25.74
N ASP A 552 -0.36 17.13 -24.68
CA ASP A 552 -0.42 16.59 -23.34
C ASP A 552 -1.82 16.86 -22.76
N MET A 553 -2.42 15.83 -22.20
CA MET A 553 -3.78 15.83 -21.64
C MET A 553 -3.72 15.54 -20.15
N SER A 554 -4.60 16.18 -19.39
CA SER A 554 -4.73 15.99 -17.94
C SER A 554 -6.17 16.20 -17.48
N ALA A 555 -6.44 16.08 -16.20
CA ALA A 555 -7.76 16.35 -15.61
C ALA A 555 -8.34 17.72 -15.98
N SER A 556 -7.49 18.75 -16.07
CA SER A 556 -7.86 20.12 -16.43
C SER A 556 -7.94 20.38 -17.95
N SER A 557 -7.36 19.49 -18.76
CA SER A 557 -7.26 19.61 -20.22
C SER A 557 -7.64 18.29 -20.88
N ASN A 558 -8.90 17.87 -20.72
CA ASN A 558 -9.40 16.57 -21.10
C ASN A 558 -10.25 16.56 -22.39
N GLN A 559 -10.26 17.66 -23.13
CA GLN A 559 -11.02 17.76 -24.39
C GLN A 559 -10.13 18.27 -25.52
N ILE A 560 -10.25 17.67 -26.67
CA ILE A 560 -9.64 18.14 -27.93
C ILE A 560 -10.70 18.28 -29.00
N SER A 561 -10.49 19.23 -29.93
CA SER A 561 -11.26 19.38 -31.16
C SER A 561 -10.26 19.45 -32.31
N ILE A 562 -10.38 18.52 -33.23
CA ILE A 562 -9.45 18.31 -34.34
C ILE A 562 -10.19 18.17 -35.65
N GLU A 563 -9.55 18.58 -36.70
CA GLU A 563 -10.08 18.50 -38.05
C GLU A 563 -9.10 17.77 -38.97
N ALA A 564 -9.62 16.86 -39.73
CA ALA A 564 -8.89 16.17 -40.79
C ALA A 564 -9.14 16.88 -42.14
N VAL A 565 -8.08 17.16 -42.85
CA VAL A 565 -8.12 17.83 -44.16
C VAL A 565 -7.54 16.88 -45.20
N SER A 566 -8.39 16.46 -46.12
CA SER A 566 -8.00 15.54 -47.19
C SER A 566 -7.16 16.20 -48.27
N ASN A 567 -6.24 15.45 -48.87
CA ASN A 567 -5.61 15.79 -50.13
C ASN A 567 -6.61 15.69 -51.29
N LYS A 568 -6.28 16.26 -52.43
CA LYS A 568 -7.17 16.49 -53.58
C LYS A 568 -7.95 15.27 -54.09
N LYS A 569 -7.47 14.07 -53.86
CA LYS A 569 -8.04 12.83 -54.43
C LYS A 569 -8.80 12.00 -53.41
N TYR A 570 -8.86 12.47 -52.20
CA TYR A 570 -9.34 11.67 -51.07
C TYR A 570 -10.40 12.41 -50.27
N LYS A 571 -11.28 11.65 -49.62
CA LYS A 571 -12.23 12.16 -48.64
C LYS A 571 -11.93 11.57 -47.30
N PHE A 572 -12.26 12.29 -46.26
CA PHE A 572 -12.19 11.80 -44.91
C PHE A 572 -13.09 10.56 -44.72
N ASN A 573 -12.52 9.46 -44.19
CA ASN A 573 -13.17 8.17 -44.01
C ASN A 573 -13.28 7.74 -42.53
N GLY A 574 -13.05 8.65 -41.60
CA GLY A 574 -13.19 8.40 -40.18
C GLY A 574 -11.89 8.42 -39.42
N TRP A 575 -12.02 8.28 -38.14
CA TRP A 575 -10.92 8.26 -37.19
C TRP A 575 -10.66 6.85 -36.65
N SER A 576 -9.39 6.48 -36.46
CA SER A 576 -8.96 5.28 -35.75
C SER A 576 -8.17 5.66 -34.50
N ILE A 577 -8.31 4.87 -33.44
CA ILE A 577 -7.54 5.04 -32.20
C ILE A 577 -6.61 3.85 -32.01
N TYR A 578 -5.40 4.12 -31.54
CA TYR A 578 -4.38 3.13 -31.23
C TYR A 578 -3.85 3.38 -29.84
N TYR A 579 -3.57 2.31 -29.08
CA TYR A 579 -2.90 2.39 -27.81
C TYR A 579 -1.45 1.92 -27.95
N GLU A 580 -0.58 2.45 -27.09
CA GLU A 580 0.82 2.02 -27.01
C GLU A 580 0.86 0.55 -26.57
N ASP A 581 1.48 -0.30 -27.39
CA ASP A 581 1.69 -1.72 -27.12
C ASP A 581 3.11 -2.12 -27.57
N SER A 582 3.99 -2.26 -26.61
CA SER A 582 5.40 -2.57 -26.87
C SER A 582 5.64 -4.00 -27.38
N THR A 583 4.61 -4.88 -27.33
CA THR A 583 4.76 -6.29 -27.64
C THR A 583 4.16 -6.69 -29.00
N ALA A 584 3.17 -5.97 -29.52
CA ALA A 584 2.44 -6.35 -30.73
C ALA A 584 1.73 -5.15 -31.40
N GLY A 585 2.46 -4.08 -31.70
CA GLY A 585 1.90 -2.93 -32.38
C GLY A 585 1.64 -3.15 -33.87
N ASP A 586 0.52 -2.61 -34.39
CA ASP A 586 0.17 -2.63 -35.83
C ASP A 586 0.84 -1.47 -36.57
N LYS A 587 1.33 -0.49 -35.86
CA LYS A 587 1.96 0.71 -36.40
C LYS A 587 3.07 1.21 -35.47
N GLU A 588 4.17 1.64 -36.06
CA GLU A 588 5.26 2.31 -35.36
C GLU A 588 5.19 3.82 -35.59
N TYR A 589 5.33 4.59 -34.51
CA TYR A 589 5.51 6.02 -34.56
C TYR A 589 6.20 6.54 -33.29
N ASP A 590 7.14 7.45 -33.43
CA ASP A 590 7.92 8.04 -32.31
C ASP A 590 8.62 6.96 -31.46
N GLN A 591 9.25 6.00 -32.13
CA GLN A 591 9.93 4.83 -31.52
C GLN A 591 9.02 3.97 -30.63
N LYS A 592 7.69 4.09 -30.80
CA LYS A 592 6.69 3.36 -30.06
C LYS A 592 5.87 2.51 -31.01
N LEU A 593 5.46 1.34 -30.53
CA LEU A 593 4.52 0.48 -31.22
C LEU A 593 3.09 0.77 -30.75
N TRP A 594 2.18 0.82 -31.73
CA TRP A 594 0.80 1.21 -31.51
C TRP A 594 -0.14 0.16 -32.05
N LYS A 595 -1.05 -0.31 -31.19
CA LYS A 595 -2.06 -1.32 -31.55
C LYS A 595 -3.42 -0.70 -31.75
N LYS A 596 -4.04 -0.97 -32.92
CA LYS A 596 -5.38 -0.47 -33.23
C LYS A 596 -6.41 -1.01 -32.24
N GLN A 597 -7.27 -0.12 -31.79
CA GLN A 597 -8.35 -0.47 -30.89
C GLN A 597 -9.67 -0.64 -31.68
N SER A 598 -10.52 -1.52 -31.18
CA SER A 598 -11.87 -1.72 -31.75
C SER A 598 -12.88 -0.65 -31.32
N ILE A 599 -12.41 0.45 -30.74
CA ILE A 599 -13.26 1.56 -30.28
C ILE A 599 -13.76 2.33 -31.50
N SER A 600 -15.06 2.46 -31.62
CA SER A 600 -15.69 3.27 -32.65
C SER A 600 -15.71 4.73 -32.25
N LEU A 601 -14.98 5.55 -32.99
CA LEU A 601 -15.04 7.00 -32.87
C LEU A 601 -16.13 7.59 -33.77
N PRO A 602 -16.68 8.77 -33.40
CA PRO A 602 -17.62 9.46 -34.31
C PRO A 602 -16.97 9.74 -35.66
N ALA A 603 -17.67 9.49 -36.72
CA ALA A 603 -17.21 9.81 -38.08
C ALA A 603 -17.36 11.29 -38.44
N THR A 604 -17.50 12.17 -37.47
CA THR A 604 -17.61 13.62 -37.64
C THR A 604 -16.26 14.25 -37.94
N ASN A 605 -16.27 15.27 -38.78
CA ASN A 605 -15.12 16.11 -39.06
C ASN A 605 -15.60 17.58 -39.10
N PRO A 606 -15.23 18.43 -38.14
CA PRO A 606 -14.27 18.20 -37.04
C PRO A 606 -14.72 17.17 -35.99
N LEU A 607 -13.74 16.50 -35.39
CA LEU A 607 -13.93 15.60 -34.26
C LEU A 607 -13.72 16.35 -32.95
N ALA A 608 -14.73 16.37 -32.09
CA ALA A 608 -14.60 16.84 -30.71
C ALA A 608 -14.69 15.62 -29.79
N ILE A 609 -13.61 15.35 -29.05
CA ILE A 609 -13.55 14.25 -28.09
C ILE A 609 -13.33 14.81 -26.71
N LYS A 610 -14.18 14.37 -25.76
CA LYS A 610 -13.97 14.57 -24.36
C LYS A 610 -13.53 13.22 -23.76
N PHE A 611 -12.34 13.19 -23.20
CA PHE A 611 -11.78 11.97 -22.62
C PHE A 611 -12.33 11.75 -21.21
N ALA A 612 -13.57 11.34 -21.14
CA ALA A 612 -14.30 11.12 -19.90
C ALA A 612 -14.29 9.65 -19.44
N ASN A 613 -13.77 8.73 -20.27
CA ASN A 613 -13.88 7.31 -19.98
C ASN A 613 -12.52 6.67 -19.79
N GLY A 614 -12.30 5.96 -18.69
CA GLY A 614 -11.06 5.35 -18.26
C GLY A 614 -10.24 4.51 -19.25
N ALA A 615 -10.73 4.42 -20.49
CA ALA A 615 -9.98 3.87 -21.61
C ALA A 615 -8.80 4.75 -22.08
N TYR A 616 -8.70 5.99 -21.61
CA TYR A 616 -7.74 6.98 -22.11
C TYR A 616 -6.76 7.47 -21.04
N ASN A 617 -6.46 6.66 -20.05
CA ASN A 617 -5.46 6.97 -19.02
C ASN A 617 -4.03 6.57 -19.42
N GLN A 618 -3.75 6.50 -20.70
CA GLN A 618 -2.46 6.14 -21.28
C GLN A 618 -2.22 6.91 -22.58
N ASN A 619 -1.00 6.93 -23.05
CA ASN A 619 -0.67 7.48 -24.36
C ASN A 619 -1.49 6.80 -25.45
N PHE A 620 -2.01 7.57 -26.38
CA PHE A 620 -2.73 7.03 -27.54
C PHE A 620 -2.51 7.85 -28.79
N LEU A 621 -2.77 7.21 -29.93
CA LEU A 621 -2.66 7.79 -31.25
C LEU A 621 -4.03 7.82 -31.91
N LEU A 622 -4.46 9.01 -32.33
CA LEU A 622 -5.61 9.22 -33.20
C LEU A 622 -5.15 9.34 -34.65
N MET A 623 -5.71 8.56 -35.52
CA MET A 623 -5.39 8.59 -36.93
C MET A 623 -6.60 8.98 -37.77
N ALA A 624 -6.45 10.06 -38.53
CA ALA A 624 -7.36 10.41 -39.60
C ALA A 624 -7.12 9.48 -40.78
N ASN A 625 -8.15 8.79 -41.21
CA ASN A 625 -8.10 7.90 -42.35
C ASN A 625 -8.80 8.57 -43.53
N PHE A 626 -8.25 8.38 -44.72
CA PHE A 626 -8.82 8.90 -45.95
C PHE A 626 -9.05 7.78 -46.95
N ALA A 627 -10.12 7.89 -47.70
CA ALA A 627 -10.40 6.98 -48.79
C ALA A 627 -10.32 7.72 -50.11
N PHE A 628 -9.89 7.04 -51.14
CA PHE A 628 -9.91 7.59 -52.52
C PHE A 628 -11.35 7.94 -52.88
N ASP A 629 -11.57 9.17 -53.35
CA ASP A 629 -12.90 9.70 -53.67
C ASP A 629 -12.85 10.48 -55.00
N PRO A 630 -12.72 9.79 -56.12
CA PRO A 630 -12.73 10.38 -57.45
C PRO A 630 -14.10 10.92 -57.81
N CYS A 631 -14.16 11.81 -58.84
CA CYS A 631 -15.39 12.14 -59.52
C CYS A 631 -15.55 11.28 -60.79
N THR A 632 -16.75 10.86 -61.06
CA THR A 632 -17.03 10.04 -62.25
C THR A 632 -17.91 10.80 -63.22
N PHE A 633 -17.50 10.84 -64.47
CA PHE A 633 -18.31 11.37 -65.58
C PHE A 633 -18.91 10.21 -66.36
N SER A 634 -20.21 10.27 -66.60
CA SER A 634 -20.92 9.31 -67.39
C SER A 634 -21.54 10.02 -68.59
N PHE A 635 -21.35 9.44 -69.77
CA PHE A 635 -21.83 10.04 -71.07
C PHE A 635 -22.89 9.21 -71.73
N ALA A 636 -24.04 9.84 -72.02
CA ALA A 636 -25.10 9.25 -72.78
C ALA A 636 -25.19 9.96 -74.13
N PHE A 637 -25.01 9.27 -75.22
CA PHE A 637 -25.04 9.83 -76.59
C PHE A 637 -25.42 8.80 -77.66
N ASP A 638 -25.74 9.26 -78.83
CA ASP A 638 -25.97 8.42 -80.00
C ASP A 638 -24.66 8.21 -80.76
N SER A 639 -24.11 6.97 -80.69
CA SER A 639 -22.85 6.58 -81.34
C SER A 639 -22.93 6.57 -82.88
N SER A 640 -24.18 6.63 -83.47
CA SER A 640 -24.31 6.79 -84.90
C SER A 640 -23.98 8.22 -85.36
N MET A 641 -24.09 9.23 -84.48
CA MET A 641 -23.88 10.68 -84.70
C MET A 641 -22.64 11.22 -84.07
N ILE A 642 -22.22 10.73 -82.88
CA ILE A 642 -21.02 11.09 -82.23
C ILE A 642 -20.02 9.94 -82.41
N ALA A 643 -18.83 10.23 -82.95
CA ALA A 643 -17.81 9.22 -83.16
C ALA A 643 -17.10 8.75 -81.88
N LYS A 644 -16.74 9.66 -81.03
CA LYS A 644 -16.15 9.43 -79.75
C LYS A 644 -16.22 10.70 -78.85
N ILE A 645 -15.97 10.50 -77.56
CA ILE A 645 -15.69 11.57 -76.59
C ILE A 645 -14.34 11.34 -76.00
N THR A 646 -13.53 12.39 -75.84
CA THR A 646 -12.28 12.27 -75.04
C THR A 646 -12.33 13.20 -73.83
N VAL A 647 -11.81 12.71 -72.71
CA VAL A 647 -11.66 13.48 -71.53
C VAL A 647 -10.14 13.62 -71.25
N ASN A 648 -9.67 14.82 -71.11
CA ASN A 648 -8.23 15.16 -70.91
C ASN A 648 -7.30 14.57 -72.03
N ASN A 649 -7.82 14.36 -73.22
CA ASN A 649 -7.12 13.75 -74.38
C ASN A 649 -6.67 12.29 -74.20
N THR A 650 -6.90 11.69 -73.05
CA THR A 650 -6.38 10.33 -72.74
C THR A 650 -7.49 9.31 -72.59
N ASP A 651 -8.61 9.66 -71.95
CA ASP A 651 -9.70 8.74 -71.75
C ASP A 651 -10.73 8.86 -72.87
N VAL A 652 -10.87 7.78 -73.64
CA VAL A 652 -11.73 7.72 -74.81
C VAL A 652 -13.01 6.98 -74.42
N VAL A 653 -14.15 7.66 -74.57
CA VAL A 653 -15.50 7.09 -74.44
C VAL A 653 -16.04 6.81 -75.81
N SER A 654 -16.20 5.53 -76.17
CA SER A 654 -16.58 5.07 -77.49
C SER A 654 -18.04 4.61 -77.57
N SER A 655 -18.67 4.33 -76.44
CA SER A 655 -20.02 3.90 -76.31
C SER A 655 -20.82 4.63 -75.25
N SER A 656 -22.13 4.78 -75.48
CA SER A 656 -23.02 5.43 -74.52
C SER A 656 -23.13 4.60 -73.25
N GLY A 657 -23.01 5.29 -72.07
CA GLY A 657 -23.00 4.68 -70.75
C GLY A 657 -21.62 4.38 -70.17
N GLU A 658 -20.59 4.54 -70.98
CA GLU A 658 -19.18 4.46 -70.44
C GLU A 658 -18.90 5.62 -69.47
N THR A 659 -18.03 5.36 -68.54
CA THR A 659 -17.67 6.29 -67.46
C THR A 659 -16.18 6.58 -67.45
N VAL A 660 -15.81 7.81 -67.12
CA VAL A 660 -14.42 8.25 -66.90
C VAL A 660 -14.29 8.72 -65.45
N THR A 661 -13.28 8.24 -64.78
CA THR A 661 -12.99 8.62 -63.41
C THR A 661 -11.86 9.65 -63.37
N LEU A 662 -12.10 10.78 -62.75
CA LEU A 662 -11.20 11.92 -62.65
C LEU A 662 -10.91 12.27 -61.18
N ASP A 663 -9.76 12.86 -60.95
CA ASP A 663 -9.45 13.40 -59.66
C ASP A 663 -10.22 14.71 -59.38
N LYS A 664 -10.63 14.91 -58.14
CA LYS A 664 -11.23 16.18 -57.75
C LYS A 664 -10.20 17.32 -57.87
N ASN A 665 -10.69 18.48 -58.28
CA ASN A 665 -9.87 19.70 -58.45
C ASN A 665 -8.85 19.64 -59.62
N GLU A 666 -9.09 18.84 -60.64
CA GLU A 666 -8.31 18.85 -61.86
C GLU A 666 -8.97 19.75 -62.94
N ALA A 667 -8.11 20.26 -63.83
CA ALA A 667 -8.60 20.86 -65.04
C ALA A 667 -9.11 19.75 -65.98
N VAL A 668 -10.28 19.96 -66.57
CA VAL A 668 -10.93 18.97 -67.45
C VAL A 668 -11.14 19.59 -68.83
N SER A 669 -10.77 18.84 -69.84
CA SER A 669 -11.13 19.09 -71.25
C SER A 669 -11.98 17.93 -71.74
N ILE A 670 -13.25 18.22 -72.08
CA ILE A 670 -14.16 17.26 -72.74
C ILE A 670 -14.24 17.63 -74.23
N LYS A 671 -13.82 16.72 -75.10
CA LYS A 671 -13.93 16.88 -76.56
C LYS A 671 -15.00 15.90 -77.13
N VAL A 672 -15.97 16.43 -77.76
CA VAL A 672 -17.02 15.66 -78.45
C VAL A 672 -16.75 15.67 -79.94
N PHE A 673 -16.50 14.53 -80.52
CA PHE A 673 -16.21 14.36 -81.93
C PHE A 673 -17.49 14.00 -82.69
N VAL A 674 -18.01 14.95 -83.45
CA VAL A 674 -19.30 14.86 -84.14
C VAL A 674 -19.06 14.58 -85.61
N LYS A 675 -19.79 13.63 -86.18
CA LYS A 675 -19.70 13.21 -87.61
C LYS A 675 -20.16 14.31 -88.56
N GLU A 676 -19.72 14.27 -89.78
CA GLU A 676 -20.20 15.17 -90.86
C GLU A 676 -21.75 15.02 -91.08
N GLU A 677 -22.34 16.14 -91.40
CA GLU A 677 -23.81 16.24 -91.52
C GLU A 677 -24.63 16.10 -90.24
N VAL A 678 -23.97 16.14 -89.11
CA VAL A 678 -24.64 16.12 -87.79
C VAL A 678 -24.51 17.48 -87.11
N GLU A 679 -25.62 18.06 -86.67
CA GLU A 679 -25.63 19.25 -85.80
C GLU A 679 -25.65 18.84 -84.32
N PHE A 680 -24.69 19.27 -83.64
CA PHE A 680 -24.54 19.03 -82.20
C PHE A 680 -25.08 20.19 -81.34
N ASP A 681 -25.96 19.89 -80.41
CA ASP A 681 -26.52 20.91 -79.54
C ASP A 681 -25.53 21.30 -78.41
N SER A 682 -24.53 22.07 -78.76
CA SER A 682 -23.50 22.56 -77.83
C SER A 682 -24.11 23.44 -76.76
N ALA A 683 -25.14 24.17 -76.99
CA ALA A 683 -25.84 25.00 -76.01
C ALA A 683 -26.51 24.16 -74.89
N ASN A 684 -27.08 23.02 -75.28
CA ASN A 684 -27.63 22.09 -74.31
C ASN A 684 -26.54 21.44 -73.44
N LEU A 685 -25.42 21.03 -74.04
CA LEU A 685 -24.30 20.49 -73.27
C LEU A 685 -23.68 21.53 -72.32
N GLU A 686 -23.52 22.77 -72.78
CA GLU A 686 -23.08 23.87 -71.92
C GLU A 686 -24.02 24.10 -70.75
N LYS A 687 -25.34 24.05 -70.96
CA LYS A 687 -26.33 24.16 -69.89
C LYS A 687 -26.25 22.97 -68.90
N VAL A 688 -26.04 21.75 -69.37
CA VAL A 688 -25.84 20.55 -68.53
C VAL A 688 -24.59 20.68 -67.74
N ILE A 689 -23.45 21.07 -68.32
CA ILE A 689 -22.21 21.28 -67.60
C ILE A 689 -22.37 22.35 -66.51
N LYS A 690 -23.01 23.47 -66.84
CA LYS A 690 -23.26 24.56 -65.88
C LYS A 690 -24.17 24.15 -64.72
N SER A 691 -25.11 23.23 -64.97
CA SER A 691 -25.98 22.71 -63.88
C SER A 691 -25.26 21.93 -62.82
N PHE A 692 -24.02 21.48 -63.05
CA PHE A 692 -23.18 20.75 -62.12
C PHE A 692 -22.28 21.70 -61.30
N PHE A 693 -22.29 22.99 -61.56
CA PHE A 693 -21.47 23.96 -60.84
C PHE A 693 -22.18 24.52 -59.60
N SER A 694 -21.41 24.67 -58.52
CA SER A 694 -21.91 25.30 -57.28
C SER A 694 -22.17 26.80 -57.39
N ARG A 695 -21.74 27.46 -58.46
CA ARG A 695 -21.95 28.91 -58.72
C ARG A 695 -22.09 29.21 -60.20
N ASP A 696 -23.02 30.09 -60.55
CA ASP A 696 -23.33 30.52 -61.92
C ASP A 696 -22.22 31.31 -62.65
N THR A 697 -21.14 31.59 -62.05
CA THR A 697 -20.11 32.54 -62.52
C THR A 697 -18.84 31.89 -63.06
N LEU A 698 -18.84 30.59 -63.35
CA LEU A 698 -17.63 29.95 -63.86
C LEU A 698 -17.53 30.05 -65.38
N SER A 699 -16.34 30.44 -65.86
CA SER A 699 -16.03 30.51 -67.26
C SER A 699 -15.82 29.10 -67.81
N LEU A 700 -16.88 28.59 -68.41
CA LEU A 700 -16.82 27.44 -69.31
C LEU A 700 -16.34 27.96 -70.66
N LYS A 701 -15.24 27.48 -71.18
CA LYS A 701 -14.73 27.82 -72.46
C LYS A 701 -15.18 26.74 -73.48
N LEU A 702 -15.83 27.15 -74.57
CA LEU A 702 -16.14 26.28 -75.68
C LEU A 702 -15.27 26.71 -76.85
N ASP A 703 -14.54 25.75 -77.38
CA ASP A 703 -13.83 25.92 -78.66
C ASP A 703 -14.42 24.90 -79.65
N THR A 704 -14.54 25.33 -80.96
CA THR A 704 -15.04 24.43 -82.02
C THR A 704 -14.12 24.44 -83.20
N TYR A 705 -13.69 23.30 -83.68
CA TYR A 705 -12.71 23.17 -84.74
C TYR A 705 -12.88 21.81 -85.47
N LYS A 706 -12.24 21.65 -86.67
CA LYS A 706 -12.17 20.37 -87.34
C LYS A 706 -11.04 19.53 -86.72
N ASP A 707 -11.25 18.22 -86.59
CA ASP A 707 -10.26 17.33 -86.09
C ASP A 707 -9.06 17.28 -87.08
N SER A 708 -7.84 17.35 -86.49
CA SER A 708 -6.61 17.39 -87.28
C SER A 708 -6.26 16.02 -87.92
N ILE A 709 -6.81 14.94 -87.40
CA ILE A 709 -6.54 13.60 -87.83
C ILE A 709 -7.64 13.12 -88.80
N ASP A 710 -8.87 13.41 -88.49
CA ASP A 710 -10.07 13.10 -89.30
C ASP A 710 -10.85 14.39 -89.59
N PRO A 711 -10.55 15.10 -90.66
CA PRO A 711 -11.28 16.36 -90.99
C PRO A 711 -12.78 16.22 -91.22
N THR A 712 -13.35 15.01 -91.37
CA THR A 712 -14.79 14.77 -91.43
C THR A 712 -15.45 15.01 -90.06
N LEU A 713 -14.67 15.04 -89.00
CA LEU A 713 -15.19 15.24 -87.65
C LEU A 713 -15.08 16.71 -87.19
N THR A 714 -16.14 17.19 -86.56
CA THR A 714 -16.15 18.51 -85.92
C THR A 714 -15.99 18.27 -84.42
N VAL A 715 -15.04 18.93 -83.82
CA VAL A 715 -14.71 18.81 -82.36
C VAL A 715 -15.30 19.99 -81.62
N TYR A 716 -16.02 19.68 -80.56
CA TYR A 716 -16.50 20.63 -79.59
C TYR A 716 -15.75 20.39 -78.27
N GLU A 717 -14.91 21.34 -77.91
CA GLU A 717 -14.08 21.20 -76.73
C GLU A 717 -14.54 22.13 -75.61
N TYR A 718 -14.85 21.54 -74.45
CA TYR A 718 -15.24 22.24 -73.22
C TYR A 718 -14.15 22.09 -72.18
N THR A 719 -13.71 23.24 -71.66
CA THR A 719 -12.67 23.26 -70.60
C THR A 719 -13.21 23.90 -69.33
N PHE A 720 -13.03 23.21 -68.20
CA PHE A 720 -13.43 23.68 -66.88
C PHE A 720 -12.62 22.99 -65.81
N SER A 721 -12.82 23.31 -64.51
CA SER A 721 -12.14 22.63 -63.42
C SER A 721 -13.13 21.81 -62.61
N THR A 722 -12.74 20.60 -62.22
CA THR A 722 -13.56 19.77 -61.33
C THR A 722 -13.77 20.43 -59.95
N SER A 723 -12.90 21.33 -59.50
CA SER A 723 -13.12 22.11 -58.27
C SER A 723 -14.34 23.01 -58.31
N SER A 724 -14.86 23.25 -59.51
CA SER A 724 -16.04 24.07 -59.76
C SER A 724 -17.34 23.31 -59.61
N LEU A 725 -17.26 21.99 -59.61
CA LEU A 725 -18.45 21.14 -59.57
C LEU A 725 -19.05 21.11 -58.17
N ASP A 726 -20.34 21.05 -58.09
CA ASP A 726 -21.08 20.84 -56.84
C ASP A 726 -21.10 19.36 -56.52
N TYR A 727 -20.23 18.91 -55.61
CA TYR A 727 -20.15 17.53 -55.22
C TYR A 727 -21.31 17.08 -54.32
N GLY A 728 -22.02 17.98 -53.67
CA GLY A 728 -23.17 17.66 -52.78
C GLY A 728 -23.12 16.27 -52.17
N SER A 729 -24.06 15.42 -52.49
CA SER A 729 -24.11 13.99 -52.14
C SER A 729 -23.73 13.06 -53.31
N ALA A 730 -23.35 13.57 -54.51
CA ALA A 730 -23.05 12.77 -55.68
C ALA A 730 -21.61 12.99 -56.16
N SER A 731 -20.90 11.94 -56.42
CA SER A 731 -19.59 11.93 -57.07
C SER A 731 -19.65 11.58 -58.58
N THR A 732 -20.85 11.38 -59.09
CA THR A 732 -21.11 11.02 -60.51
C THR A 732 -21.88 12.12 -61.19
N PHE A 733 -21.35 12.58 -62.32
CA PHE A 733 -21.95 13.61 -63.17
C PHE A 733 -22.35 13.00 -64.50
N ASN A 734 -23.64 13.08 -64.86
CA ASN A 734 -24.20 12.45 -66.01
C ASN A 734 -24.41 13.48 -67.13
N PHE A 735 -23.71 13.30 -68.23
CA PHE A 735 -23.80 14.12 -69.43
C PHE A 735 -24.69 13.46 -70.45
N SER A 736 -25.82 14.07 -70.84
CA SER A 736 -26.66 13.66 -71.90
C SER A 736 -26.45 14.57 -73.10
N LEU A 737 -25.95 13.99 -74.17
CA LEU A 737 -25.59 14.72 -75.38
C LEU A 737 -26.70 14.54 -76.42
N THR A 738 -27.16 15.63 -76.92
CA THR A 738 -28.21 15.66 -77.94
C THR A 738 -27.62 16.10 -79.29
N THR A 739 -28.01 15.39 -80.36
CA THR A 739 -27.61 15.60 -81.71
C THR A 739 -28.83 15.53 -82.62
N LYS A 740 -28.81 16.23 -83.74
CA LYS A 740 -29.75 16.12 -84.83
C LYS A 740 -29.04 16.08 -86.17
N ILE A 741 -29.64 15.49 -87.17
CA ILE A 741 -29.11 15.52 -88.53
C ILE A 741 -29.19 16.95 -89.08
N ALA A 742 -28.08 17.51 -89.58
CA ALA A 742 -28.06 18.82 -90.18
C ALA A 742 -28.98 18.82 -91.46
N GLU A 743 -29.92 19.77 -91.53
CA GLU A 743 -30.73 19.92 -92.73
C GLU A 743 -29.82 20.29 -93.91
N LYS A 744 -29.77 19.40 -94.90
CA LYS A 744 -29.15 19.70 -96.18
C LYS A 744 -30.01 20.82 -96.85
N LYS A 745 -29.46 21.95 -97.08
CA LYS A 745 -30.09 22.97 -97.91
C LYS A 745 -30.27 22.40 -99.36
N GLU A 746 -31.36 21.81 -99.55
CA GLU A 746 -31.81 21.47 -100.91
C GLU A 746 -32.41 22.70 -101.54
N ASP A 747 -32.15 22.85 -102.87
CA ASP A 747 -32.78 23.82 -103.77
C ASP A 747 -34.34 23.77 -103.60
N PRO A 748 -35.06 24.88 -103.75
CA PRO A 748 -36.37 25.05 -103.15
C PRO A 748 -37.52 24.29 -103.84
N ASN A 749 -37.52 23.00 -103.92
CA ASN A 749 -38.66 22.23 -104.39
C ASN A 749 -38.73 20.78 -103.97
N THR A 750 -38.41 20.44 -102.72
CA THR A 750 -38.96 19.20 -102.11
C THR A 750 -38.75 19.20 -100.59
N THR A 751 -39.80 19.50 -99.87
CA THR A 751 -39.87 19.35 -98.43
C THR A 751 -40.35 17.98 -98.11
N LEU A 752 -39.52 17.15 -97.51
CA LEU A 752 -39.99 15.96 -96.81
C LEU A 752 -39.45 15.96 -95.36
N TYR A 753 -40.35 16.18 -94.44
CA TYR A 753 -40.00 16.11 -93.00
C TYR A 753 -40.08 14.65 -92.56
N ILE A 754 -38.92 14.16 -92.05
CA ILE A 754 -38.96 12.99 -91.21
C ILE A 754 -38.60 13.44 -89.73
N VAL A 755 -39.62 13.63 -88.94
CA VAL A 755 -39.47 13.81 -87.53
C VAL A 755 -39.40 12.44 -86.90
N LEU A 756 -38.19 11.98 -86.51
CA LEU A 756 -38.03 10.82 -85.65
C LEU A 756 -37.93 11.26 -84.21
N GLY A 757 -39.01 10.91 -83.51
CA GLY A 757 -39.16 11.25 -82.12
C GLY A 757 -38.14 10.53 -81.21
N SER A 758 -37.29 11.32 -80.61
CA SER A 758 -36.51 10.90 -79.46
C SER A 758 -36.77 11.73 -78.17
N VAL A 759 -37.91 12.43 -78.17
CA VAL A 759 -38.29 13.25 -77.02
C VAL A 759 -39.04 12.47 -75.93
N GLY A 760 -39.43 11.21 -76.20
CA GLY A 760 -40.24 10.39 -75.29
C GLY A 760 -39.47 9.75 -74.13
N GLY A 761 -38.16 9.45 -74.33
CA GLY A 761 -37.37 8.72 -73.32
C GLY A 761 -36.79 9.58 -72.17
N ALA A 762 -36.37 10.80 -72.52
CA ALA A 762 -35.75 11.69 -71.54
C ALA A 762 -36.75 12.31 -70.57
N LEU A 763 -37.98 12.58 -71.03
CA LEU A 763 -39.04 13.07 -70.15
C LEU A 763 -39.61 12.00 -69.16
N LEU A 764 -39.54 10.72 -69.53
CA LEU A 764 -39.94 9.60 -68.67
C LEU A 764 -38.91 9.36 -67.54
N LEU A 765 -37.63 9.45 -67.83
CA LEU A 765 -36.57 9.28 -66.81
C LEU A 765 -36.50 10.51 -65.93
N ALA A 766 -36.68 11.71 -66.40
CA ALA A 766 -36.76 12.92 -65.56
C ALA A 766 -38.01 12.91 -64.68
N GLY A 767 -39.18 12.40 -65.20
CA GLY A 767 -40.45 12.22 -64.47
C GLY A 767 -40.28 11.21 -63.31
N ILE A 768 -39.60 10.08 -63.58
CA ILE A 768 -39.29 9.05 -62.52
C ILE A 768 -38.32 9.61 -61.48
N GLY A 769 -37.27 10.36 -61.86
CA GLY A 769 -36.36 10.96 -60.93
C GLY A 769 -37.00 12.00 -59.99
N ILE A 770 -37.89 12.84 -60.56
CA ILE A 770 -38.68 13.84 -59.82
C ILE A 770 -39.70 13.17 -58.93
N THR A 771 -40.35 12.09 -59.41
CA THR A 771 -41.31 11.33 -58.62
C THR A 771 -40.64 10.60 -57.46
N ILE A 772 -39.46 10.03 -57.64
CA ILE A 772 -38.66 9.39 -56.57
C ILE A 772 -38.17 10.45 -55.59
N TRP A 773 -37.72 11.61 -56.04
CA TRP A 773 -37.31 12.71 -55.19
C TRP A 773 -38.46 13.27 -54.37
N LEU A 774 -39.67 13.47 -54.99
CA LEU A 774 -40.84 13.91 -54.26
C LEU A 774 -41.40 12.88 -53.28
N VAL A 775 -41.29 11.60 -53.60
CA VAL A 775 -41.68 10.50 -52.67
C VAL A 775 -40.68 10.40 -51.49
N MET A 776 -39.37 10.56 -51.74
CA MET A 776 -38.38 10.59 -50.67
C MET A 776 -38.49 11.84 -49.78
N ARG A 777 -38.80 13.01 -50.38
CA ARG A 777 -39.05 14.24 -49.62
C ARG A 777 -40.32 14.17 -48.77
N LYS A 778 -41.38 13.49 -49.24
CA LYS A 778 -42.62 13.26 -48.48
C LYS A 778 -42.41 12.27 -47.32
N LYS A 779 -41.47 11.32 -47.43
CA LYS A 779 -41.09 10.40 -46.35
C LYS A 779 -40.21 11.05 -45.30
N ALA A 780 -39.42 12.08 -45.63
CA ALA A 780 -38.57 12.82 -44.69
C ALA A 780 -39.35 13.86 -43.86
N TYR A 781 -40.55 14.31 -44.30
CA TYR A 781 -41.33 15.31 -43.57
C TYR A 781 -42.62 14.81 -42.91
N GLY A 782 -42.79 13.49 -42.84
CA GLY A 782 -43.97 12.93 -42.21
C GLY A 782 -43.66 12.19 -40.94
N LYS A 783 -43.23 12.86 -39.91
CA LYS A 783 -43.43 12.48 -38.49
C LYS A 783 -42.61 13.38 -37.57
N THR A 784 -43.16 14.50 -37.20
CA THR A 784 -42.93 15.08 -35.86
C THR A 784 -44.21 15.76 -35.42
N ALA A 785 -44.97 15.05 -34.66
CA ALA A 785 -46.00 15.63 -33.82
C ALA A 785 -45.33 16.13 -32.55
N ALA A 786 -45.54 17.38 -32.23
CA ALA A 786 -45.12 18.01 -31.00
C ALA A 786 -45.83 17.42 -29.79
N PRO A 787 -45.22 17.30 -28.68
CA PRO A 787 -45.92 17.34 -27.39
C PRO A 787 -45.88 18.76 -26.84
N LYS A 788 -47.01 19.07 -26.25
CA LYS A 788 -47.35 20.32 -25.58
C LYS A 788 -46.48 20.53 -24.32
N ASP A 789 -46.35 21.83 -24.06
CA ASP A 789 -45.90 22.41 -22.79
C ASP A 789 -46.53 21.79 -21.56
N ASP A 790 -45.73 21.61 -20.55
CA ASP A 790 -46.14 21.93 -19.20
C ASP A 790 -44.94 22.43 -18.39
N TYR A 791 -44.98 23.71 -18.13
CA TYR A 791 -44.15 24.39 -17.09
C TYR A 791 -44.56 23.91 -15.71
N LYS A 792 -43.57 23.55 -14.90
CA LYS A 792 -43.61 24.00 -13.48
C LYS A 792 -42.25 23.95 -12.85
N ASN A 793 -41.85 25.13 -12.42
CA ASN A 793 -40.83 25.48 -11.43
C ASN A 793 -40.67 24.48 -10.27
N TYR A 794 -39.45 24.33 -9.76
CA TYR A 794 -39.14 24.75 -8.38
C TYR A 794 -37.61 24.87 -8.18
N TYR A 795 -37.25 25.99 -7.57
CA TYR A 795 -36.03 26.34 -6.89
C TYR A 795 -35.73 25.35 -5.72
N TYR A 796 -34.51 24.91 -5.53
CA TYR A 796 -33.58 25.32 -4.46
C TYR A 796 -32.22 24.76 -4.78
#